data_7fad81af1e973689318d51dce64a3e9f
#
_entry.id   7fad81af1e973689318d51dce64a3e9f
#
_cell.length_a   1.000
_cell.length_b   1.000
_cell.length_c   1.000
_cell.angle_alpha   90.00
_cell.angle_beta   90.00
_cell.angle_gamma   90.00
#
_symmetry.space_group_name_H-M   'P 1'
#
loop_
_entity.id
_entity.type
_entity.pdbx_description
1 polymer ?
#
loop_
_entity_poly.entity_id
_entity_poly.type
_entity_poly.pdbx_seq_one_letter_code
_entity_poly.pdbx_strand_id
1 'polypeptide(L)'
;MRQILLIIMLLPVLMLAGTIEMQINLQPDNINGFTTAPGRMRVPVKTLNILLPPGAEIQDYQLDLNNPVPAPRNYQEINPAWSDGQHILSASRTETGNSGYRYLGSKRWGDLTYASWQVLPYEARSNNWYSKLDLSISYTEGVAARNLIPTTFNIPGFFANSGKLKDWYQTPQGRNYDYLVVSTPALYAQLGDWQAYRQSHGMVIQFADISNILSSELGDTDADKLRNYLITQYAMHPFTYLLLVGDYDTVPVAYLTPEPNGSDTVPSDFFYGDLSSNWDSDNDGRYGEYFNTPGVDDWQVDYSPEVFVGRISSNIPSEVASIASRIVSFDSSSDPFKQKALLPAAFLNYQDEPDTGMPQTDGAVVFELAVNTVLRDYDCDTLYEQFGVVSSYPSDYPLDQSNFNTLLRGTDYGLINWSAHGSPTSSSRKVWVEDDGDNIPEYWEMQWMDLVDKQSFDGITSTEGSVIFAASCYNGYIDDDESSLAEYALIQKAVGVLAATRTGWYKVGWQNPGWGGLTSYNYHFLENYSEQGHSLGAAHAYTNLIHTQYYLFGDPIDSGGIIWPELQNVYTYLLYGDPAIGHSIDPAPQGEILVYVPVGEADYRIINSIRDNLNLNVIYSNRLIPDYNYIQNFEAIFCIMDDYQLSSWEYDLLNGYLEAGGRMYLEGNVNWDSSDAFLGKFGVEAPLDNVITIEGIKYSQQNWDYAAQANDYRVLIPVGNNPQIVFWTNNVMEADYSIGVRNDTDTYCTIASSFHLREVMDDIPNSPSDSFPELIAVILNELGLSVSSTINDVQAPEAVPTLSVWPNPSRGLISIHIQNPQKAESSVRIFNIKGQKLMDLELSAKNGYTQSWNGRDANGKACPAGVYIIKSGNLQRKITLVR
;
A
#
# COMPACT_ATOMS: atom_id res chain seq x y z
N MET A 1 19.23 -61.46 37.77
CA MET A 1 18.28 -60.63 36.98
C MET A 1 17.96 -59.44 37.85
N ARG A 2 18.62 -58.30 37.65
CA ARG A 2 18.34 -57.02 38.30
C ARG A 2 17.61 -56.18 37.24
N GLN A 3 16.32 -55.88 37.50
CA GLN A 3 15.58 -54.88 36.72
C GLN A 3 16.05 -53.50 37.17
N ILE A 4 16.63 -52.76 36.24
CA ILE A 4 16.91 -51.31 36.40
C ILE A 4 15.65 -50.60 35.98
N LEU A 5 14.96 -50.00 36.96
CA LEU A 5 13.81 -49.12 36.75
C LEU A 5 14.38 -47.75 36.33
N LEU A 6 14.22 -47.39 35.05
CA LEU A 6 14.57 -46.05 34.55
C LEU A 6 13.45 -45.09 34.96
N ILE A 7 13.64 -44.34 36.01
CA ILE A 7 12.76 -43.20 36.37
C ILE A 7 13.14 -42.04 35.47
N ILE A 8 12.34 -41.81 34.42
CA ILE A 8 12.41 -40.54 33.67
C ILE A 8 11.79 -39.50 34.60
N MET A 9 12.62 -38.68 35.23
CA MET A 9 12.19 -37.42 35.85
C MET A 9 11.76 -36.47 34.72
N LEU A 10 10.47 -36.34 34.51
CA LEU A 10 9.89 -35.17 33.86
C LEU A 10 10.16 -33.97 34.79
N LEU A 11 11.23 -33.21 34.53
CA LEU A 11 11.37 -31.88 35.05
C LEU A 11 10.20 -31.05 34.45
N PRO A 12 9.36 -30.39 35.27
CA PRO A 12 8.44 -29.42 34.73
C PRO A 12 9.30 -28.33 34.08
N VAL A 13 9.15 -28.11 32.78
CA VAL A 13 9.64 -26.90 32.13
C VAL A 13 8.92 -25.77 32.85
N LEU A 14 9.62 -24.98 33.62
CA LEU A 14 9.10 -23.73 34.16
C LEU A 14 8.81 -22.85 32.93
N MET A 15 7.56 -22.82 32.48
CA MET A 15 7.12 -21.82 31.51
C MET A 15 7.22 -20.46 32.20
N LEU A 16 8.07 -19.60 31.67
CA LEU A 16 8.14 -18.21 32.11
C LEU A 16 6.80 -17.56 31.75
N ALA A 17 6.17 -16.87 32.66
CA ALA A 17 4.97 -16.09 32.46
C ALA A 17 5.35 -14.65 32.25
N GLY A 18 4.78 -14.00 31.25
CA GLY A 18 4.96 -12.58 30.97
C GLY A 18 3.63 -11.84 30.96
N THR A 19 3.71 -10.51 30.99
CA THR A 19 2.55 -9.62 30.85
C THR A 19 2.89 -8.49 29.89
N ILE A 20 1.95 -8.19 29.00
CA ILE A 20 1.96 -6.99 28.15
C ILE A 20 0.90 -6.06 28.72
N GLU A 21 1.31 -4.85 29.07
CA GLU A 21 0.40 -3.77 29.49
C GLU A 21 0.59 -2.59 28.56
N MET A 22 -0.51 -2.04 28.02
CA MET A 22 -0.44 -0.87 27.15
C MET A 22 -1.75 -0.08 27.16
N GLN A 23 -1.64 1.21 26.89
CA GLN A 23 -2.77 2.09 26.63
C GLN A 23 -2.77 2.46 25.16
N ILE A 24 -3.93 2.35 24.53
CA ILE A 24 -4.13 2.60 23.09
C ILE A 24 -5.09 3.77 22.94
N ASN A 25 -4.73 4.74 22.12
CA ASN A 25 -5.61 5.82 21.73
C ASN A 25 -6.54 5.36 20.62
N LEU A 26 -7.83 5.62 20.80
CA LEU A 26 -8.88 5.28 19.85
C LEU A 26 -9.45 6.59 19.27
N GLN A 27 -8.65 7.27 18.45
CA GLN A 27 -9.14 8.48 17.77
C GLN A 27 -10.02 8.10 16.58
N PRO A 28 -11.07 8.90 16.28
CA PRO A 28 -11.95 8.62 15.13
C PRO A 28 -11.23 8.51 13.78
N ASP A 29 -10.12 9.23 13.62
CA ASP A 29 -9.35 9.30 12.38
C ASP A 29 -8.41 8.10 12.18
N ASN A 30 -8.15 7.30 13.23
CA ASN A 30 -7.34 6.08 13.14
C ASN A 30 -8.16 4.78 13.22
N ILE A 31 -9.38 4.82 12.77
CA ILE A 31 -10.28 3.67 12.67
C ILE A 31 -10.13 3.02 11.29
N ASN A 32 -9.89 1.71 11.29
CA ASN A 32 -9.54 0.97 10.09
C ASN A 32 -10.74 0.45 9.29
N GLY A 33 -11.94 0.40 9.86
CA GLY A 33 -13.10 -0.14 9.19
C GLY A 33 -14.42 0.16 9.89
N PHE A 34 -15.48 -0.40 9.32
CA PHE A 34 -16.83 -0.32 9.87
C PHE A 34 -17.43 -1.72 9.97
N THR A 35 -18.44 -1.87 10.87
CA THR A 35 -19.27 -3.06 10.83
C THR A 35 -19.96 -3.20 9.47
N THR A 36 -20.05 -4.42 8.93
CA THR A 36 -20.53 -4.66 7.56
C THR A 36 -21.82 -5.47 7.48
N ALA A 37 -22.28 -6.04 8.60
CA ALA A 37 -23.48 -6.89 8.62
C ALA A 37 -24.73 -6.09 8.17
N PRO A 38 -25.48 -6.57 7.14
CA PRO A 38 -26.64 -5.87 6.60
C PRO A 38 -27.74 -5.71 7.64
N GLY A 39 -28.47 -4.59 7.57
CA GLY A 39 -29.53 -4.25 8.51
C GLY A 39 -29.05 -3.79 9.89
N ARG A 40 -27.76 -3.84 10.19
CA ARG A 40 -27.11 -3.34 11.42
C ARG A 40 -26.65 -1.90 11.25
N MET A 41 -26.48 -1.18 12.36
CA MET A 41 -25.85 0.14 12.34
C MET A 41 -24.41 0.00 11.84
N ARG A 42 -24.01 0.89 10.94
CA ARG A 42 -22.62 1.01 10.47
C ARG A 42 -21.83 1.84 11.47
N VAL A 43 -21.12 1.17 12.34
CA VAL A 43 -20.32 1.79 13.39
C VAL A 43 -18.83 1.53 13.18
N PRO A 44 -17.97 2.49 13.57
CA PRO A 44 -16.53 2.35 13.43
C PRO A 44 -15.98 1.17 14.24
N VAL A 45 -15.04 0.45 13.63
CA VAL A 45 -14.34 -0.70 14.21
C VAL A 45 -12.84 -0.52 14.08
N LYS A 46 -12.11 -0.75 15.17
CA LYS A 46 -10.66 -0.85 15.17
C LYS A 46 -10.26 -2.32 15.33
N THR A 47 -9.55 -2.87 14.35
CA THR A 47 -8.83 -4.14 14.54
C THR A 47 -7.50 -3.85 15.21
N LEU A 48 -7.21 -4.59 16.25
CA LEU A 48 -6.05 -4.45 17.09
C LEU A 48 -5.26 -5.74 17.09
N ASN A 49 -4.05 -5.71 16.53
CA ASN A 49 -3.12 -6.83 16.53
C ASN A 49 -2.00 -6.56 17.53
N ILE A 50 -1.74 -7.49 18.45
CA ILE A 50 -0.69 -7.41 19.47
C ILE A 50 0.31 -8.52 19.24
N LEU A 51 1.55 -8.13 18.91
CA LEU A 51 2.66 -9.06 18.78
C LEU A 51 2.98 -9.70 20.14
N LEU A 52 3.22 -11.02 20.12
CA LEU A 52 3.60 -11.83 21.26
C LEU A 52 5.04 -12.35 21.08
N PRO A 53 5.74 -12.75 22.16
CA PRO A 53 6.98 -13.49 22.02
C PRO A 53 6.82 -14.79 21.20
N PRO A 54 7.89 -15.29 20.56
CA PRO A 54 7.82 -16.47 19.71
C PRO A 54 7.19 -17.69 20.41
N GLY A 55 6.12 -18.22 19.83
CA GLY A 55 5.40 -19.38 20.36
C GLY A 55 4.65 -19.15 21.68
N ALA A 56 4.45 -17.91 22.09
CA ALA A 56 3.73 -17.59 23.32
C ALA A 56 2.23 -17.96 23.22
N GLU A 57 1.65 -18.36 24.36
CA GLU A 57 0.23 -18.68 24.46
C GLU A 57 -0.43 -17.75 25.47
N ILE A 58 -1.54 -17.11 25.09
CA ILE A 58 -2.33 -16.25 25.98
C ILE A 58 -3.00 -17.12 27.03
N GLN A 59 -2.87 -16.69 28.29
CA GLN A 59 -3.51 -17.31 29.44
C GLN A 59 -4.75 -16.54 29.88
N ASP A 60 -4.66 -15.20 29.85
CA ASP A 60 -5.75 -14.30 30.22
C ASP A 60 -5.55 -12.92 29.58
N TYR A 61 -6.62 -12.16 29.41
CA TYR A 61 -6.57 -10.79 28.91
C TYR A 61 -7.70 -9.93 29.48
N GLN A 62 -7.45 -8.64 29.62
CA GLN A 62 -8.42 -7.65 30.05
C GLN A 62 -8.32 -6.43 29.11
N LEU A 63 -9.46 -5.95 28.62
CA LEU A 63 -9.60 -4.75 27.83
C LEU A 63 -10.65 -3.85 28.47
N ASP A 64 -10.26 -2.61 28.81
CA ASP A 64 -11.15 -1.63 29.41
C ASP A 64 -11.23 -0.37 28.53
N LEU A 65 -12.41 -0.09 27.99
CA LEU A 65 -12.71 1.13 27.26
C LEU A 65 -12.87 2.30 28.23
N ASN A 66 -12.09 3.35 28.06
CA ASN A 66 -12.00 4.47 28.99
C ASN A 66 -12.14 5.83 28.29
N ASN A 67 -12.27 6.89 29.12
CA ASN A 67 -12.34 8.27 28.70
C ASN A 67 -13.46 8.53 27.66
N PRO A 68 -14.76 8.33 28.02
CA PRO A 68 -15.86 8.64 27.12
C PRO A 68 -15.93 10.13 26.82
N VAL A 69 -15.99 10.49 25.55
CA VAL A 69 -16.16 11.86 25.04
C VAL A 69 -17.37 11.89 24.09
N PRO A 70 -17.97 13.06 23.78
CA PRO A 70 -18.98 13.14 22.75
C PRO A 70 -18.44 12.59 21.43
N ALA A 71 -19.22 11.75 20.74
CA ALA A 71 -18.81 11.23 19.44
C ALA A 71 -18.71 12.38 18.41
N PRO A 72 -17.75 12.33 17.47
CA PRO A 72 -17.54 13.40 16.48
C PRO A 72 -18.73 13.55 15.53
N ARG A 73 -19.51 12.48 15.35
CA ARG A 73 -20.77 12.46 14.61
C ARG A 73 -21.70 11.38 15.16
N ASN A 74 -22.96 11.43 14.75
CA ASN A 74 -23.92 10.39 15.09
C ASN A 74 -23.89 9.31 14.01
N TYR A 75 -23.49 8.10 14.36
CA TYR A 75 -23.41 6.94 13.46
C TYR A 75 -24.77 6.21 13.47
N GLN A 76 -25.73 6.68 12.67
CA GLN A 76 -27.07 6.08 12.57
C GLN A 76 -27.34 5.40 11.22
N GLU A 77 -26.36 5.40 10.34
CA GLU A 77 -26.49 4.75 9.04
C GLU A 77 -26.56 3.23 9.21
N ILE A 78 -27.42 2.60 8.41
CA ILE A 78 -27.59 1.15 8.41
C ILE A 78 -26.76 0.57 7.27
N ASN A 79 -26.09 -0.54 7.54
CA ASN A 79 -25.36 -1.27 6.52
C ASN A 79 -26.31 -1.76 5.43
N PRO A 80 -26.00 -1.49 4.16
CA PRO A 80 -26.78 -1.97 3.02
C PRO A 80 -26.60 -3.48 2.82
N ALA A 81 -27.45 -4.03 1.96
CA ALA A 81 -27.39 -5.42 1.54
C ALA A 81 -26.09 -5.71 0.74
N TRP A 82 -25.69 -6.96 0.68
CA TRP A 82 -24.82 -7.48 -0.39
C TRP A 82 -25.64 -7.91 -1.58
N SER A 83 -25.06 -7.78 -2.79
CA SER A 83 -25.62 -8.33 -4.01
C SER A 83 -24.50 -8.91 -4.88
N ASP A 84 -24.85 -9.93 -5.66
CA ASP A 84 -24.02 -10.49 -6.75
C ASP A 84 -24.57 -10.04 -8.13
N GLY A 85 -25.58 -9.19 -8.15
CA GLY A 85 -26.30 -8.76 -9.34
C GLY A 85 -27.54 -9.60 -9.68
N GLN A 86 -27.73 -10.76 -9.05
CA GLN A 86 -28.89 -11.64 -9.21
C GLN A 86 -29.61 -11.89 -7.88
N HIS A 87 -28.86 -11.98 -6.80
CA HIS A 87 -29.37 -12.24 -5.45
C HIS A 87 -29.04 -11.07 -4.52
N ILE A 88 -29.94 -10.81 -3.57
CA ILE A 88 -29.76 -9.79 -2.56
C ILE A 88 -29.78 -10.45 -1.18
N LEU A 89 -28.67 -10.28 -0.45
CA LEU A 89 -28.55 -10.70 0.94
C LEU A 89 -28.78 -9.50 1.86
N SER A 90 -29.95 -9.49 2.49
CA SER A 90 -30.36 -8.43 3.42
C SER A 90 -30.82 -9.04 4.75
N ALA A 91 -30.81 -8.25 5.81
CA ALA A 91 -31.39 -8.62 7.10
C ALA A 91 -32.35 -7.53 7.59
N SER A 92 -33.28 -7.92 8.45
CA SER A 92 -34.19 -6.97 9.09
C SER A 92 -33.38 -5.95 9.90
N ARG A 93 -33.81 -4.68 9.85
CA ARG A 93 -33.17 -3.61 10.62
C ARG A 93 -33.16 -3.97 12.11
N THR A 94 -31.98 -3.98 12.71
CA THR A 94 -31.76 -4.17 14.13
C THR A 94 -30.87 -3.04 14.66
N GLU A 95 -31.33 -2.34 15.68
CA GLU A 95 -30.53 -1.34 16.36
C GLU A 95 -29.59 -2.04 17.34
N THR A 96 -28.32 -2.11 17.02
CA THR A 96 -27.23 -2.49 17.91
C THR A 96 -26.11 -1.47 17.73
N GLY A 97 -25.48 -1.08 18.77
CA GLY A 97 -24.45 -0.04 18.76
C GLY A 97 -23.96 0.17 20.17
N ASN A 98 -23.58 -0.93 20.85
CA ASN A 98 -22.95 -0.86 22.14
C ASN A 98 -21.44 -0.94 21.95
N SER A 99 -20.69 -0.06 22.63
CA SER A 99 -19.24 -0.17 22.73
C SER A 99 -18.81 -1.53 23.33
N GLY A 100 -17.68 -2.03 22.91
CA GLY A 100 -17.15 -3.29 23.42
C GLY A 100 -16.01 -3.84 22.57
N TYR A 101 -15.68 -5.09 22.79
CA TYR A 101 -14.63 -5.77 22.03
C TYR A 101 -14.97 -7.26 21.80
N ARG A 102 -14.31 -7.82 20.79
CA ARG A 102 -14.33 -9.27 20.50
C ARG A 102 -12.91 -9.77 20.31
N TYR A 103 -12.57 -10.88 20.96
CA TYR A 103 -11.30 -11.59 20.70
C TYR A 103 -11.43 -12.40 19.42
N LEU A 104 -10.49 -12.22 18.50
CA LEU A 104 -10.44 -12.90 17.19
C LEU A 104 -9.47 -14.08 17.17
N GLY A 105 -8.82 -14.38 18.31
CA GLY A 105 -7.92 -15.50 18.43
C GLY A 105 -6.44 -15.14 18.46
N SER A 106 -5.62 -16.14 18.78
CA SER A 106 -4.18 -16.13 18.54
C SER A 106 -3.92 -16.57 17.11
N LYS A 107 -3.00 -15.91 16.46
CA LYS A 107 -2.71 -16.02 15.03
C LYS A 107 -1.21 -16.15 14.79
N ARG A 108 -0.85 -16.57 13.59
CA ARG A 108 0.53 -16.68 13.17
C ARG A 108 0.71 -16.00 11.80
N TRP A 109 1.92 -15.48 11.58
CA TRP A 109 2.40 -15.09 10.27
C TRP A 109 3.83 -15.64 10.16
N GLY A 110 3.97 -16.82 9.61
CA GLY A 110 5.21 -17.57 9.65
C GLY A 110 5.65 -17.86 11.09
N ASP A 111 6.80 -17.31 11.50
CA ASP A 111 7.29 -17.45 12.87
C ASP A 111 6.69 -16.40 13.85
N LEU A 112 6.08 -15.29 13.34
CA LEU A 112 5.43 -14.30 14.20
C LEU A 112 4.21 -14.92 14.89
N THR A 113 4.11 -14.66 16.19
CA THR A 113 2.94 -15.02 17.00
C THR A 113 2.26 -13.73 17.43
N TYR A 114 0.95 -13.60 17.21
CA TYR A 114 0.20 -12.43 17.61
C TYR A 114 -1.24 -12.77 17.99
N ALA A 115 -1.92 -11.85 18.62
CA ALA A 115 -3.32 -11.97 18.95
C ALA A 115 -4.10 -10.76 18.45
N SER A 116 -5.36 -10.99 18.06
CA SER A 116 -6.20 -9.97 17.44
C SER A 116 -7.48 -9.74 18.22
N TRP A 117 -7.89 -8.49 18.28
CA TRP A 117 -9.17 -8.05 18.80
C TRP A 117 -9.84 -7.09 17.84
N GLN A 118 -11.15 -7.14 17.80
CA GLN A 118 -11.99 -6.14 17.17
C GLN A 118 -12.60 -5.27 18.28
N VAL A 119 -12.43 -3.95 18.19
CA VAL A 119 -12.85 -3.00 19.21
C VAL A 119 -13.87 -2.02 18.62
N LEU A 120 -15.03 -1.86 19.29
CA LEU A 120 -16.05 -0.86 18.99
C LEU A 120 -15.96 0.28 20.01
N PRO A 121 -15.38 1.43 19.64
CA PRO A 121 -15.26 2.56 20.56
C PRO A 121 -16.54 3.40 20.70
N TYR A 122 -17.54 3.17 19.86
CA TYR A 122 -18.78 3.96 19.81
C TYR A 122 -19.92 3.32 20.61
N GLU A 123 -20.58 4.13 21.46
CA GLU A 123 -21.78 3.75 22.21
C GLU A 123 -23.00 4.53 21.69
N ALA A 124 -23.88 3.88 20.93
CA ALA A 124 -24.99 4.53 20.25
C ALA A 124 -26.03 5.16 21.20
N ARG A 125 -26.30 4.54 22.35
CA ARG A 125 -27.33 5.01 23.29
C ARG A 125 -27.01 6.36 23.90
N SER A 126 -25.75 6.60 24.22
CA SER A 126 -25.26 7.83 24.83
C SER A 126 -24.62 8.79 23.83
N ASN A 127 -24.45 8.35 22.58
CA ASN A 127 -23.67 9.03 21.53
C ASN A 127 -22.26 9.40 22.02
N ASN A 128 -21.62 8.47 22.76
CA ASN A 128 -20.29 8.64 23.29
C ASN A 128 -19.26 7.86 22.45
N TRP A 129 -18.05 8.36 22.48
CA TRP A 129 -16.85 7.76 21.93
C TRP A 129 -15.86 7.47 23.07
N TYR A 130 -15.39 6.24 23.19
CA TYR A 130 -14.32 5.89 24.12
C TYR A 130 -12.98 6.15 23.44
N SER A 131 -12.26 7.18 23.89
CA SER A 131 -11.02 7.62 23.23
C SER A 131 -9.77 6.86 23.66
N LYS A 132 -9.89 5.98 24.67
CA LYS A 132 -8.77 5.17 25.19
C LYS A 132 -9.20 3.74 25.48
N LEU A 133 -8.24 2.82 25.26
CA LEU A 133 -8.33 1.41 25.64
C LEU A 133 -7.13 1.05 26.50
N ASP A 134 -7.36 0.56 27.72
CA ASP A 134 -6.33 -0.08 28.53
C ASP A 134 -6.37 -1.59 28.27
N LEU A 135 -5.21 -2.16 27.92
CA LEU A 135 -5.03 -3.57 27.56
C LEU A 135 -4.01 -4.21 28.52
N SER A 136 -4.37 -5.36 29.07
CA SER A 136 -3.45 -6.24 29.79
C SER A 136 -3.57 -7.66 29.25
N ILE A 137 -2.46 -8.30 28.90
CA ILE A 137 -2.39 -9.67 28.39
C ILE A 137 -1.38 -10.45 29.22
N SER A 138 -1.82 -11.54 29.84
CA SER A 138 -0.95 -12.54 30.49
C SER A 138 -0.68 -13.70 29.53
N TYR A 139 0.59 -14.06 29.36
CA TYR A 139 0.99 -15.14 28.46
C TYR A 139 2.05 -16.05 29.11
N THR A 140 2.15 -17.27 28.61
CA THR A 140 3.27 -18.17 28.88
C THR A 140 4.19 -18.18 27.66
N GLU A 141 5.52 -18.14 27.90
CA GLU A 141 6.49 -18.29 26.83
C GLU A 141 6.49 -19.71 26.30
N GLY A 142 6.36 -19.87 25.01
CA GLY A 142 6.47 -21.16 24.30
C GLY A 142 7.89 -21.44 23.84
N VAL A 143 8.10 -22.67 23.35
CA VAL A 143 9.36 -23.03 22.69
C VAL A 143 9.13 -22.93 21.17
N ALA A 144 9.54 -21.82 20.58
CA ALA A 144 9.54 -21.69 19.13
C ALA A 144 10.80 -22.35 18.53
N ALA A 145 10.64 -23.06 17.43
CA ALA A 145 11.76 -23.62 16.68
C ALA A 145 12.63 -22.53 16.01
N ARG A 146 11.99 -21.41 15.65
CA ARG A 146 12.58 -20.23 15.02
C ARG A 146 11.87 -18.97 15.50
N ASN A 147 12.49 -17.82 15.22
CA ASN A 147 11.95 -16.50 15.52
C ASN A 147 12.27 -15.49 14.41
N LEU A 148 12.01 -15.86 13.17
CA LEU A 148 12.30 -15.02 12.02
C LEU A 148 11.11 -14.13 11.66
N ILE A 149 11.40 -12.90 11.23
CA ILE A 149 10.43 -12.02 10.60
C ILE A 149 10.17 -12.56 9.19
N PRO A 150 8.93 -12.91 8.81
CA PRO A 150 8.62 -13.36 7.45
C PRO A 150 8.97 -12.30 6.41
N THR A 151 9.45 -12.71 5.26
CA THR A 151 9.77 -11.76 4.17
C THR A 151 8.54 -11.14 3.54
N THR A 152 7.38 -11.74 3.74
CA THR A 152 6.07 -11.22 3.35
C THR A 152 5.48 -10.26 4.38
N PHE A 153 6.08 -10.10 5.57
CA PHE A 153 5.63 -9.14 6.57
C PHE A 153 6.20 -7.76 6.26
N ASN A 154 5.38 -6.92 5.64
CA ASN A 154 5.74 -5.57 5.26
C ASN A 154 4.52 -4.64 5.33
N ILE A 155 3.87 -4.61 6.51
CA ILE A 155 2.74 -3.72 6.78
C ILE A 155 3.07 -2.87 8.00
N PRO A 156 3.40 -1.58 7.79
CA PRO A 156 3.60 -0.63 8.88
C PRO A 156 2.36 -0.54 9.77
N GLY A 157 2.58 -0.41 11.08
CA GLY A 157 1.46 -0.25 12.03
C GLY A 157 0.57 -1.47 12.23
N PHE A 158 0.86 -2.61 11.62
CA PHE A 158 0.05 -3.84 11.79
C PHE A 158 -0.05 -4.30 13.25
N PHE A 159 1.03 -4.16 14.02
CA PHE A 159 1.04 -4.43 15.46
C PHE A 159 1.02 -3.12 16.26
N ALA A 160 0.12 -3.01 17.22
CA ALA A 160 0.06 -1.85 18.11
C ALA A 160 1.32 -1.71 19.02
N ASN A 161 2.09 -2.80 19.17
CA ASN A 161 3.36 -2.84 19.88
C ASN A 161 4.54 -3.21 18.94
N SER A 162 4.55 -2.67 17.74
CA SER A 162 5.56 -2.93 16.68
C SER A 162 7.01 -2.73 17.14
N GLY A 163 7.25 -1.84 18.13
CA GLY A 163 8.57 -1.68 18.75
C GLY A 163 9.13 -2.96 19.36
N LYS A 164 8.30 -3.96 19.68
CA LYS A 164 8.72 -5.26 20.19
C LYS A 164 9.20 -6.24 19.11
N LEU A 165 9.00 -5.93 17.85
CA LEU A 165 9.35 -6.83 16.75
C LEU A 165 10.85 -7.21 16.77
N LYS A 166 11.72 -6.21 16.85
CA LYS A 166 13.19 -6.43 16.90
C LYS A 166 13.68 -7.01 18.24
N ASP A 167 12.92 -6.82 19.33
CA ASP A 167 13.26 -7.40 20.62
C ASP A 167 13.07 -8.92 20.62
N TRP A 168 12.06 -9.42 19.91
CA TRP A 168 11.64 -10.82 19.97
C TRP A 168 11.96 -11.62 18.72
N TYR A 169 12.07 -10.95 17.56
CA TYR A 169 12.25 -11.61 16.26
C TYR A 169 13.48 -11.08 15.53
N GLN A 170 14.01 -11.88 14.61
CA GLN A 170 15.22 -11.59 13.87
C GLN A 170 14.93 -11.47 12.38
N THR A 171 15.59 -10.52 11.73
CA THR A 171 15.58 -10.47 10.27
C THR A 171 16.35 -11.69 9.71
N PRO A 172 15.80 -12.41 8.72
CA PRO A 172 16.48 -13.55 8.11
C PRO A 172 17.87 -13.17 7.56
N GLN A 173 18.88 -13.96 7.90
CA GLN A 173 20.25 -13.77 7.41
C GLN A 173 20.56 -14.80 6.33
N GLY A 174 20.56 -14.37 5.08
CA GLY A 174 20.82 -15.24 3.92
C GLY A 174 19.61 -16.15 3.61
N ARG A 175 19.31 -16.33 2.33
CA ARG A 175 18.25 -17.19 1.84
C ARG A 175 18.85 -18.25 0.94
N ASN A 176 18.29 -19.47 0.96
CA ASN A 176 18.66 -20.49 0.00
C ASN A 176 17.97 -20.23 -1.35
N TYR A 177 16.73 -19.73 -1.31
CA TYR A 177 15.99 -19.24 -2.47
C TYR A 177 14.88 -18.27 -2.03
N ASP A 178 14.51 -17.37 -2.94
CA ASP A 178 13.45 -16.36 -2.73
C ASP A 178 12.15 -16.78 -3.42
N TYR A 179 12.28 -17.61 -4.44
CA TYR A 179 11.23 -17.94 -5.40
C TYR A 179 11.16 -19.45 -5.60
N LEU A 180 9.98 -20.02 -5.34
CA LEU A 180 9.67 -21.42 -5.65
C LEU A 180 8.77 -21.50 -6.86
N VAL A 181 9.16 -22.26 -7.88
CA VAL A 181 8.35 -22.56 -9.04
C VAL A 181 7.90 -24.01 -9.00
N VAL A 182 6.59 -24.26 -8.96
CA VAL A 182 6.00 -25.60 -9.03
C VAL A 182 5.40 -25.81 -10.43
N SER A 183 5.87 -26.82 -11.13
CA SER A 183 5.46 -27.10 -12.51
C SER A 183 5.90 -28.48 -12.96
N THR A 184 5.61 -28.82 -14.23
CA THR A 184 6.28 -29.91 -14.93
C THR A 184 7.64 -29.48 -15.49
N PRO A 185 8.63 -30.38 -15.70
CA PRO A 185 9.90 -30.02 -16.31
C PRO A 185 9.77 -29.38 -17.70
N ALA A 186 8.76 -29.78 -18.47
CA ALA A 186 8.53 -29.29 -19.82
C ALA A 186 8.07 -27.82 -19.85
N LEU A 187 7.19 -27.42 -18.94
CA LEU A 187 6.69 -26.06 -18.82
C LEU A 187 7.75 -25.16 -18.14
N TYR A 188 8.43 -25.66 -17.10
CA TYR A 188 9.53 -24.92 -16.46
C TYR A 188 10.66 -24.56 -17.42
N ALA A 189 10.96 -25.42 -18.38
CA ALA A 189 11.96 -25.15 -19.40
C ALA A 189 11.62 -23.95 -20.32
N GLN A 190 10.35 -23.52 -20.35
CA GLN A 190 9.90 -22.36 -21.13
C GLN A 190 10.16 -21.01 -20.43
N LEU A 191 10.50 -21.04 -19.14
CA LEU A 191 10.73 -19.83 -18.32
C LEU A 191 12.17 -19.31 -18.39
N GLY A 192 13.00 -19.75 -19.37
CA GLY A 192 14.45 -19.47 -19.38
C GLY A 192 14.80 -17.98 -19.31
N ASP A 193 14.16 -17.14 -20.13
CA ASP A 193 14.41 -15.69 -20.16
C ASP A 193 13.91 -15.03 -18.86
N TRP A 194 12.76 -15.44 -18.34
CA TRP A 194 12.22 -15.00 -17.07
C TRP A 194 13.15 -15.38 -15.90
N GLN A 195 13.65 -16.61 -15.87
CA GLN A 195 14.63 -17.05 -14.85
C GLN A 195 15.88 -16.18 -14.89
N ALA A 196 16.45 -15.96 -16.08
CA ALA A 196 17.63 -15.13 -16.26
C ALA A 196 17.38 -13.69 -15.78
N TYR A 197 16.21 -13.13 -16.10
CA TYR A 197 15.79 -11.81 -15.65
C TYR A 197 15.70 -11.74 -14.12
N ARG A 198 14.94 -12.62 -13.47
CA ARG A 198 14.80 -12.64 -11.99
C ARG A 198 16.14 -12.86 -11.28
N GLN A 199 17.00 -13.75 -11.83
CA GLN A 199 18.34 -13.98 -11.29
C GLN A 199 19.27 -12.77 -11.46
N SER A 200 19.20 -12.06 -12.57
CA SER A 200 19.98 -10.82 -12.79
C SER A 200 19.60 -9.71 -11.80
N HIS A 201 18.41 -9.81 -11.22
CA HIS A 201 17.89 -8.94 -10.18
C HIS A 201 18.02 -9.54 -8.76
N GLY A 202 18.92 -10.48 -8.57
CA GLY A 202 19.34 -11.01 -7.26
C GLY A 202 18.41 -12.06 -6.66
N MET A 203 17.37 -12.51 -7.37
CA MET A 203 16.49 -13.57 -6.87
C MET A 203 17.12 -14.95 -7.07
N VAL A 204 17.02 -15.80 -6.08
CA VAL A 204 17.39 -17.22 -6.16
C VAL A 204 16.12 -18.04 -6.40
N ILE A 205 16.09 -18.81 -7.50
CA ILE A 205 14.93 -19.57 -7.95
C ILE A 205 15.15 -21.06 -7.70
N GLN A 206 14.16 -21.70 -7.07
CA GLN A 206 14.08 -23.16 -6.89
C GLN A 206 12.94 -23.73 -7.73
N PHE A 207 13.17 -24.84 -8.42
CA PHE A 207 12.16 -25.60 -9.15
C PHE A 207 11.75 -26.84 -8.36
N ALA A 208 10.45 -27.14 -8.39
CA ALA A 208 9.86 -28.36 -7.87
C ALA A 208 8.94 -29.02 -8.91
N ASP A 209 9.20 -30.29 -9.23
CA ASP A 209 8.40 -31.07 -10.17
C ASP A 209 7.13 -31.54 -9.48
N ILE A 210 5.98 -31.08 -9.96
CA ILE A 210 4.65 -31.41 -9.41
C ILE A 210 4.38 -32.91 -9.41
N SER A 211 4.85 -33.65 -10.44
CA SER A 211 4.64 -35.10 -10.53
C SER A 211 5.33 -35.84 -9.39
N ASN A 212 6.53 -35.37 -8.97
CA ASN A 212 7.24 -35.91 -7.83
C ASN A 212 6.51 -35.58 -6.52
N ILE A 213 6.00 -34.36 -6.37
CA ILE A 213 5.23 -33.92 -5.19
C ILE A 213 4.00 -34.82 -5.02
N LEU A 214 3.16 -34.91 -6.04
CA LEU A 214 1.91 -35.67 -5.99
C LEU A 214 2.11 -37.15 -5.76
N SER A 215 3.28 -37.70 -6.15
CA SER A 215 3.60 -39.13 -5.95
C SER A 215 4.23 -39.45 -4.60
N SER A 216 4.88 -38.47 -3.93
CA SER A 216 5.65 -38.71 -2.71
C SER A 216 5.01 -38.15 -1.43
N GLU A 217 4.26 -37.05 -1.55
CA GLU A 217 3.64 -36.40 -0.40
C GLU A 217 2.34 -37.10 0.01
N LEU A 218 1.99 -36.97 1.29
CA LEU A 218 0.73 -37.44 1.87
C LEU A 218 -0.29 -36.29 1.85
N GLY A 219 -1.55 -36.64 1.65
CA GLY A 219 -2.68 -35.72 1.67
C GLY A 219 -3.94 -36.43 1.16
N ASP A 220 -5.10 -35.96 1.56
CA ASP A 220 -6.39 -36.51 1.16
C ASP A 220 -6.75 -36.10 -0.28
N THR A 221 -6.32 -34.93 -0.69
CA THR A 221 -6.41 -34.40 -2.05
C THR A 221 -5.04 -34.09 -2.64
N ASP A 222 -4.97 -33.89 -3.95
CA ASP A 222 -3.72 -33.45 -4.59
C ASP A 222 -3.32 -32.04 -4.16
N ALA A 223 -4.29 -31.18 -3.83
CA ALA A 223 -4.06 -29.86 -3.23
C ALA A 223 -3.39 -29.98 -1.85
N ASP A 224 -3.83 -30.92 -1.00
CA ASP A 224 -3.17 -31.17 0.31
C ASP A 224 -1.74 -31.63 0.14
N LYS A 225 -1.48 -32.53 -0.81
CA LYS A 225 -0.11 -33.01 -1.07
C LYS A 225 0.80 -31.84 -1.45
N LEU A 226 0.34 -30.97 -2.36
CA LEU A 226 1.10 -29.77 -2.74
C LEU A 226 1.31 -28.85 -1.53
N ARG A 227 0.26 -28.56 -0.76
CA ARG A 227 0.37 -27.72 0.42
C ARG A 227 1.31 -28.30 1.49
N ASN A 228 1.25 -29.59 1.77
CA ASN A 228 2.13 -30.24 2.73
C ASN A 228 3.60 -30.17 2.29
N TYR A 229 3.86 -30.30 1.00
CA TYR A 229 5.18 -30.01 0.43
C TYR A 229 5.61 -28.57 0.69
N LEU A 230 4.75 -27.59 0.39
CA LEU A 230 5.04 -26.15 0.60
C LEU A 230 5.32 -25.84 2.07
N ILE A 231 4.53 -26.37 3.01
CA ILE A 231 4.77 -26.23 4.45
C ILE A 231 6.15 -26.78 4.82
N THR A 232 6.52 -27.95 4.31
CA THR A 232 7.82 -28.58 4.56
C THR A 232 8.96 -27.72 4.00
N GLN A 233 8.82 -27.21 2.78
CA GLN A 233 9.82 -26.34 2.15
C GLN A 233 9.97 -25.02 2.90
N TYR A 234 8.86 -24.36 3.25
CA TYR A 234 8.84 -23.10 3.99
C TYR A 234 9.46 -23.26 5.39
N ALA A 235 9.18 -24.37 6.07
CA ALA A 235 9.79 -24.69 7.36
C ALA A 235 11.32 -24.85 7.28
N MET A 236 11.83 -25.43 6.20
CA MET A 236 13.27 -25.57 5.98
C MET A 236 13.93 -24.28 5.49
N HIS A 237 13.29 -23.60 4.57
CA HIS A 237 13.82 -22.45 3.83
C HIS A 237 12.67 -21.48 3.50
N PRO A 238 12.35 -20.51 4.36
CA PRO A 238 11.33 -19.52 4.06
C PRO A 238 11.60 -18.79 2.74
N PHE A 239 10.60 -18.75 1.89
CA PHE A 239 10.64 -18.09 0.58
C PHE A 239 9.48 -17.09 0.45
N THR A 240 9.59 -16.13 -0.47
CA THR A 240 8.65 -15.03 -0.60
C THR A 240 7.59 -15.28 -1.68
N TYR A 241 7.98 -15.87 -2.81
CA TYR A 241 7.14 -16.00 -3.99
C TYR A 241 6.94 -17.46 -4.38
N LEU A 242 5.70 -17.80 -4.72
CA LEU A 242 5.29 -19.07 -5.30
C LEU A 242 4.67 -18.84 -6.68
N LEU A 243 5.27 -19.41 -7.72
CA LEU A 243 4.71 -19.45 -9.05
C LEU A 243 4.25 -20.86 -9.41
N LEU A 244 2.96 -21.03 -9.64
CA LEU A 244 2.34 -22.26 -10.11
C LEU A 244 2.27 -22.18 -11.64
N VAL A 245 2.86 -23.15 -12.37
CA VAL A 245 2.86 -23.13 -13.84
C VAL A 245 2.30 -24.43 -14.37
N GLY A 246 1.13 -24.33 -14.95
CA GLY A 246 0.27 -25.41 -15.44
C GLY A 246 -1.19 -25.09 -15.13
N ASP A 247 -2.08 -25.68 -15.89
CA ASP A 247 -3.52 -25.60 -15.68
C ASP A 247 -3.96 -26.33 -14.41
N TYR A 248 -5.21 -26.16 -13.98
CA TYR A 248 -5.76 -26.72 -12.73
C TYR A 248 -5.67 -28.26 -12.66
N ASP A 249 -5.66 -28.96 -13.79
CA ASP A 249 -5.50 -30.41 -13.90
C ASP A 249 -4.02 -30.86 -13.78
N THR A 250 -3.07 -29.97 -14.06
CA THR A 250 -1.62 -30.22 -13.96
C THR A 250 -1.05 -29.76 -12.62
N VAL A 251 -1.38 -28.57 -12.18
CA VAL A 251 -1.05 -28.03 -10.85
C VAL A 251 -2.36 -27.76 -10.11
N PRO A 252 -2.73 -28.60 -9.14
CA PRO A 252 -4.05 -28.59 -8.53
C PRO A 252 -4.37 -27.23 -7.89
N VAL A 253 -5.64 -26.82 -7.96
CA VAL A 253 -6.24 -25.74 -7.18
C VAL A 253 -6.99 -26.34 -5.99
N ALA A 254 -7.01 -25.65 -4.85
CA ALA A 254 -7.82 -26.06 -3.72
C ALA A 254 -9.28 -25.59 -3.86
N TYR A 255 -10.22 -26.32 -3.27
CA TYR A 255 -11.64 -25.95 -3.24
C TYR A 255 -12.04 -25.57 -1.82
N LEU A 256 -12.34 -24.27 -1.62
CA LEU A 256 -12.71 -23.70 -0.32
C LEU A 256 -14.22 -23.53 -0.21
N THR A 257 -14.76 -23.51 1.02
CA THR A 257 -16.21 -23.51 1.29
C THR A 257 -16.59 -22.27 2.14
N PRO A 258 -16.71 -21.07 1.56
CA PRO A 258 -17.06 -19.87 2.32
C PRO A 258 -18.52 -19.83 2.76
N GLU A 259 -19.42 -20.51 2.06
CA GLU A 259 -20.87 -20.44 2.31
C GLU A 259 -21.30 -21.41 3.42
N PRO A 260 -22.14 -20.97 4.39
CA PRO A 260 -22.53 -21.79 5.55
C PRO A 260 -23.19 -23.13 5.21
N ASN A 261 -23.87 -23.21 4.07
CA ASN A 261 -24.57 -24.42 3.66
C ASN A 261 -23.72 -25.34 2.75
N GLY A 262 -22.52 -24.89 2.38
CA GLY A 262 -21.54 -25.67 1.63
C GLY A 262 -21.99 -26.16 0.27
N SER A 263 -22.92 -25.42 -0.40
CA SER A 263 -23.43 -25.83 -1.70
C SER A 263 -22.46 -25.59 -2.83
N ASP A 264 -21.67 -24.52 -2.76
CA ASP A 264 -20.71 -24.12 -3.77
C ASP A 264 -19.29 -24.03 -3.19
N THR A 265 -18.37 -24.71 -3.86
CA THR A 265 -16.95 -24.63 -3.54
C THR A 265 -16.25 -23.60 -4.45
N VAL A 266 -15.28 -22.91 -3.90
CA VAL A 266 -14.52 -21.84 -4.59
C VAL A 266 -13.10 -22.33 -4.86
N PRO A 267 -12.68 -22.47 -6.14
CA PRO A 267 -11.29 -22.73 -6.48
C PRO A 267 -10.41 -21.56 -6.03
N SER A 268 -9.36 -21.85 -5.26
CA SER A 268 -8.54 -20.81 -4.64
C SER A 268 -7.08 -21.24 -4.44
N ASP A 269 -6.15 -20.43 -4.91
CA ASP A 269 -4.73 -20.57 -4.61
C ASP A 269 -4.34 -19.91 -3.27
N PHE A 270 -5.25 -19.20 -2.61
CA PHE A 270 -5.03 -18.60 -1.29
C PHE A 270 -4.65 -19.68 -0.24
N PHE A 271 -5.15 -20.90 -0.41
CA PHE A 271 -4.80 -22.09 0.36
C PHE A 271 -3.28 -22.37 0.40
N TYR A 272 -2.55 -21.98 -0.65
CA TYR A 272 -1.11 -22.13 -0.75
C TYR A 272 -0.33 -20.91 -0.24
N GLY A 273 -1.01 -19.80 -0.02
CA GLY A 273 -0.42 -18.57 0.52
C GLY A 273 -0.34 -18.57 2.05
N ASP A 274 -1.37 -19.09 2.71
CA ASP A 274 -1.46 -19.25 4.16
C ASP A 274 -1.03 -20.68 4.54
N LEU A 275 0.20 -20.82 4.99
CA LEU A 275 0.81 -22.12 5.31
C LEU A 275 0.74 -22.48 6.80
N SER A 276 0.40 -21.52 7.67
CA SER A 276 0.37 -21.74 9.12
C SER A 276 -0.99 -22.16 9.67
N SER A 277 -2.07 -21.91 8.93
CA SER A 277 -3.45 -22.21 9.35
C SER A 277 -3.81 -23.70 9.24
N ASN A 278 -4.76 -24.13 10.08
CA ASN A 278 -5.48 -25.38 9.89
C ASN A 278 -6.78 -25.09 9.13
N TRP A 279 -6.84 -25.49 7.88
CA TRP A 279 -7.94 -25.24 6.95
C TRP A 279 -9.11 -26.24 7.06
N ASP A 280 -8.96 -27.32 7.84
CA ASP A 280 -9.97 -28.36 8.14
C ASP A 280 -9.86 -28.65 9.65
N SER A 281 -10.35 -27.73 10.48
CA SER A 281 -10.14 -27.81 11.94
C SER A 281 -11.09 -28.79 12.64
N ASP A 282 -12.20 -29.12 12.03
CA ASP A 282 -13.16 -30.13 12.54
C ASP A 282 -13.00 -31.52 11.87
N ASN A 283 -12.14 -31.63 10.86
CA ASN A 283 -11.78 -32.83 10.11
C ASN A 283 -12.97 -33.45 9.35
N ASP A 284 -13.77 -32.61 8.72
CA ASP A 284 -14.90 -33.06 7.90
C ASP A 284 -14.56 -33.17 6.40
N GLY A 285 -13.36 -32.66 5.98
CA GLY A 285 -12.84 -32.68 4.61
C GLY A 285 -13.31 -31.51 3.77
N ARG A 286 -13.92 -30.50 4.37
CA ARG A 286 -14.27 -29.24 3.74
C ARG A 286 -13.29 -28.18 4.26
N TYR A 287 -12.79 -27.32 3.39
CA TYR A 287 -11.71 -26.40 3.74
C TYR A 287 -12.21 -24.98 3.84
N GLY A 288 -11.84 -24.29 4.91
CA GLY A 288 -12.04 -22.85 5.07
C GLY A 288 -13.51 -22.46 5.21
N GLU A 289 -14.30 -23.25 5.91
CA GLU A 289 -15.73 -23.02 6.12
C GLU A 289 -16.00 -21.74 6.90
N TYR A 290 -17.18 -21.18 6.65
CA TYR A 290 -17.67 -19.98 7.32
C TYR A 290 -17.61 -20.09 8.85
N PHE A 291 -16.94 -19.16 9.48
CA PHE A 291 -16.81 -19.07 10.93
C PHE A 291 -18.10 -18.60 11.59
N ASN A 292 -18.96 -19.52 11.95
CA ASN A 292 -20.18 -19.24 12.70
C ASN A 292 -20.19 -19.92 14.08
N THR A 293 -19.71 -21.15 14.19
CA THR A 293 -19.77 -21.96 15.41
C THR A 293 -18.42 -22.60 15.69
N PRO A 294 -17.68 -22.16 16.74
CA PRO A 294 -16.39 -22.77 17.08
C PRO A 294 -16.50 -24.28 17.31
N GLY A 295 -15.61 -25.05 16.63
CA GLY A 295 -15.56 -26.49 16.70
C GLY A 295 -16.55 -27.25 15.78
N VAL A 296 -17.19 -26.49 14.88
CA VAL A 296 -18.03 -27.02 13.79
C VAL A 296 -17.57 -26.46 12.45
N ASP A 297 -16.90 -25.30 12.47
CA ASP A 297 -16.37 -24.61 11.30
C ASP A 297 -14.84 -24.40 11.43
N ASP A 298 -14.15 -23.98 10.37
CA ASP A 298 -12.70 -23.79 10.31
C ASP A 298 -12.24 -22.47 10.93
N TRP A 299 -12.50 -22.29 12.20
CA TRP A 299 -12.23 -21.08 12.96
C TRP A 299 -10.74 -20.78 13.21
N GLN A 300 -9.83 -21.70 12.83
CA GLN A 300 -8.38 -21.58 13.03
C GLN A 300 -7.65 -20.97 11.83
N VAL A 301 -8.36 -20.61 10.76
CA VAL A 301 -7.77 -19.92 9.64
C VAL A 301 -7.45 -18.48 10.03
N ASP A 302 -6.19 -18.07 9.93
CA ASP A 302 -5.72 -16.76 10.36
C ASP A 302 -5.53 -15.75 9.22
N TYR A 303 -5.54 -16.24 7.99
CA TYR A 303 -5.47 -15.46 6.75
C TYR A 303 -4.16 -14.68 6.55
N SER A 304 -3.09 -15.02 7.25
CA SER A 304 -1.79 -14.37 7.12
C SER A 304 -1.01 -14.94 5.93
N PRO A 305 -0.47 -14.11 5.03
CA PRO A 305 0.22 -14.63 3.86
C PRO A 305 1.69 -14.94 4.16
N GLU A 306 2.03 -16.22 4.34
CA GLU A 306 3.44 -16.62 4.41
C GLU A 306 4.14 -16.49 3.06
N VAL A 307 3.39 -16.63 1.96
CA VAL A 307 3.92 -16.65 0.58
C VAL A 307 2.98 -15.89 -0.35
N PHE A 308 3.55 -15.12 -1.27
CA PHE A 308 2.80 -14.46 -2.34
C PHE A 308 2.68 -15.41 -3.52
N VAL A 309 1.43 -15.75 -3.88
CA VAL A 309 1.13 -16.78 -4.89
C VAL A 309 0.65 -16.16 -6.19
N GLY A 310 1.08 -16.72 -7.32
CA GLY A 310 0.53 -16.45 -8.65
C GLY A 310 0.59 -17.68 -9.54
N ARG A 311 -0.23 -17.69 -10.58
CA ARG A 311 -0.40 -18.86 -11.47
C ARG A 311 -0.29 -18.48 -12.95
N ILE A 312 0.49 -19.22 -13.71
CA ILE A 312 0.41 -19.24 -15.18
C ILE A 312 -0.39 -20.48 -15.57
N SER A 313 -1.71 -20.27 -15.77
CA SER A 313 -2.66 -21.35 -16.07
C SER A 313 -2.63 -21.69 -17.55
N SER A 314 -1.65 -22.49 -17.95
CA SER A 314 -1.56 -23.06 -19.30
C SER A 314 -0.67 -24.30 -19.30
N ASN A 315 -1.13 -25.35 -20.00
CA ASN A 315 -0.35 -26.57 -20.30
C ASN A 315 0.37 -26.49 -21.66
N ILE A 316 0.27 -25.37 -22.37
CA ILE A 316 0.85 -25.19 -23.70
C ILE A 316 2.20 -24.47 -23.59
N PRO A 317 3.32 -25.16 -23.91
CA PRO A 317 4.67 -24.60 -23.73
C PRO A 317 4.89 -23.24 -24.44
N SER A 318 4.33 -23.03 -25.62
CA SER A 318 4.48 -21.78 -26.37
C SER A 318 3.74 -20.61 -25.73
N GLU A 319 2.62 -20.85 -25.05
CA GLU A 319 1.89 -19.84 -24.29
C GLU A 319 2.66 -19.44 -23.07
N VAL A 320 3.16 -20.41 -22.28
CA VAL A 320 4.01 -20.15 -21.11
C VAL A 320 5.24 -19.31 -21.51
N ALA A 321 5.92 -19.67 -22.60
CA ALA A 321 7.06 -18.89 -23.10
C ALA A 321 6.66 -17.45 -23.49
N SER A 322 5.52 -17.28 -24.16
CA SER A 322 5.03 -15.96 -24.55
C SER A 322 4.68 -15.07 -23.35
N ILE A 323 3.98 -15.63 -22.37
CA ILE A 323 3.63 -14.94 -21.13
C ILE A 323 4.90 -14.54 -20.37
N ALA A 324 5.85 -15.47 -20.19
CA ALA A 324 7.12 -15.23 -19.53
C ALA A 324 7.93 -14.09 -20.18
N SER A 325 8.00 -14.07 -21.52
CA SER A 325 8.70 -13.02 -22.27
C SER A 325 8.01 -11.66 -22.09
N ARG A 326 6.68 -11.62 -22.09
CA ARG A 326 5.92 -10.39 -21.88
C ARG A 326 6.06 -9.83 -20.45
N ILE A 327 6.10 -10.70 -19.45
CA ILE A 327 6.39 -10.32 -18.06
C ILE A 327 7.77 -9.64 -17.98
N VAL A 328 8.80 -10.22 -18.62
CA VAL A 328 10.14 -9.62 -18.66
C VAL A 328 10.14 -8.25 -19.34
N SER A 329 9.44 -8.13 -20.49
CA SER A 329 9.31 -6.86 -21.20
C SER A 329 8.66 -5.79 -20.33
N PHE A 330 7.55 -6.13 -19.69
CA PHE A 330 6.82 -5.22 -18.81
C PHE A 330 7.68 -4.78 -17.62
N ASP A 331 8.25 -5.71 -16.85
CA ASP A 331 9.01 -5.37 -15.65
C ASP A 331 10.28 -4.56 -15.96
N SER A 332 10.98 -4.88 -17.03
CA SER A 332 12.20 -4.17 -17.44
C SER A 332 11.93 -2.78 -18.06
N SER A 333 10.69 -2.48 -18.44
CA SER A 333 10.34 -1.19 -19.04
C SER A 333 10.27 -0.09 -17.98
N SER A 334 10.82 1.08 -18.32
CA SER A 334 10.66 2.34 -17.58
C SER A 334 9.74 3.33 -18.30
N ASP A 335 8.95 2.86 -19.28
CA ASP A 335 8.10 3.73 -20.09
C ASP A 335 6.86 4.20 -19.33
N PRO A 336 6.37 5.43 -19.61
CA PRO A 336 5.25 6.05 -18.89
C PRO A 336 3.91 5.31 -19.02
N PHE A 337 3.78 4.35 -19.97
CA PHE A 337 2.54 3.58 -20.10
C PHE A 337 2.17 2.83 -18.82
N LYS A 338 3.14 2.50 -17.96
CA LYS A 338 2.89 1.86 -16.66
C LYS A 338 2.00 2.70 -15.73
N GLN A 339 2.01 4.02 -15.91
CA GLN A 339 1.16 4.96 -15.17
C GLN A 339 -0.03 5.41 -16.04
N LYS A 340 -0.45 4.60 -17.02
CA LYS A 340 -1.67 4.84 -17.77
C LYS A 340 -2.70 3.77 -17.44
N ALA A 341 -3.93 4.21 -17.09
CA ALA A 341 -5.01 3.31 -16.68
C ALA A 341 -6.24 3.42 -17.59
N LEU A 342 -6.91 2.28 -17.84
CA LEU A 342 -8.20 2.19 -18.52
C LEU A 342 -9.26 1.73 -17.52
N LEU A 343 -10.29 2.54 -17.28
CA LEU A 343 -11.23 2.41 -16.18
C LEU A 343 -12.71 2.37 -16.62
N PRO A 344 -13.18 1.27 -17.21
CA PRO A 344 -14.59 1.09 -17.59
C PRO A 344 -15.46 0.69 -16.39
N ALA A 345 -16.60 1.38 -16.20
CA ALA A 345 -17.53 1.14 -15.11
C ALA A 345 -19.00 1.11 -15.55
N ALA A 346 -19.68 0.01 -15.25
CA ALA A 346 -21.11 -0.18 -15.47
C ALA A 346 -21.91 0.05 -14.16
N PHE A 347 -23.22 0.27 -14.28
CA PHE A 347 -24.11 0.10 -13.14
C PHE A 347 -24.14 -1.36 -12.70
N LEU A 348 -23.97 -1.61 -11.41
CA LEU A 348 -24.14 -2.94 -10.82
C LEU A 348 -25.60 -3.21 -10.46
N ASN A 349 -26.35 -2.19 -10.04
CA ASN A 349 -27.80 -2.18 -9.93
C ASN A 349 -28.34 -0.75 -10.05
N TYR A 350 -29.58 -0.62 -10.53
CA TYR A 350 -30.30 0.65 -10.57
C TYR A 350 -31.05 0.92 -9.27
N GLN A 351 -31.52 2.17 -9.11
CA GLN A 351 -32.38 2.57 -7.99
C GLN A 351 -33.66 1.74 -8.03
N ASP A 352 -34.06 1.20 -6.87
CA ASP A 352 -35.28 0.40 -6.68
C ASP A 352 -35.39 -0.90 -7.53
N GLU A 353 -34.30 -1.37 -8.08
CA GLU A 353 -34.26 -2.59 -8.91
C GLU A 353 -34.38 -3.89 -8.05
N PRO A 354 -35.26 -4.86 -8.39
CA PRO A 354 -36.59 -4.69 -8.97
C PRO A 354 -37.60 -4.46 -7.80
N ASP A 355 -38.10 -3.30 -7.61
CA ASP A 355 -39.04 -2.88 -6.56
C ASP A 355 -38.58 -3.25 -5.13
N THR A 356 -37.31 -3.07 -4.87
CA THR A 356 -36.69 -3.50 -3.60
C THR A 356 -36.43 -2.35 -2.63
N GLY A 357 -36.60 -1.09 -3.06
CA GLY A 357 -36.23 0.11 -2.30
C GLY A 357 -34.71 0.25 -2.10
N MET A 358 -33.89 -0.48 -2.87
CA MET A 358 -32.43 -0.43 -2.79
C MET A 358 -31.87 0.79 -3.54
N PRO A 359 -30.80 1.44 -3.03
CA PRO A 359 -30.12 2.50 -3.77
C PRO A 359 -29.38 1.95 -4.99
N GLN A 360 -29.18 2.79 -6.00
CA GLN A 360 -28.35 2.40 -7.14
C GLN A 360 -26.89 2.20 -6.72
N THR A 361 -26.20 1.34 -7.45
CA THR A 361 -24.75 1.13 -7.34
C THR A 361 -24.11 1.40 -8.69
N ASP A 362 -23.54 2.59 -8.83
CA ASP A 362 -22.78 2.99 -10.02
C ASP A 362 -21.31 2.60 -9.83
N GLY A 363 -20.78 1.75 -10.70
CA GLY A 363 -19.39 1.34 -10.68
C GLY A 363 -18.40 2.49 -10.89
N ALA A 364 -18.83 3.62 -11.45
CA ALA A 364 -18.00 4.81 -11.62
C ALA A 364 -17.53 5.41 -10.28
N VAL A 365 -18.30 5.24 -9.19
CA VAL A 365 -17.96 5.82 -7.88
C VAL A 365 -16.58 5.40 -7.40
N VAL A 366 -16.19 4.13 -7.57
CA VAL A 366 -14.88 3.65 -7.13
C VAL A 366 -13.74 4.28 -7.93
N PHE A 367 -13.93 4.48 -9.23
CA PHE A 367 -12.88 5.06 -10.07
C PHE A 367 -12.78 6.57 -9.90
N GLU A 368 -13.89 7.28 -9.70
CA GLU A 368 -13.86 8.70 -9.33
C GLU A 368 -13.12 8.93 -8.01
N LEU A 369 -13.35 8.06 -7.03
CA LEU A 369 -12.59 8.12 -5.79
C LEU A 369 -11.10 7.78 -6.03
N ALA A 370 -10.82 6.70 -6.78
CA ALA A 370 -9.46 6.25 -7.02
C ALA A 370 -8.62 7.28 -7.81
N VAL A 371 -9.16 7.90 -8.84
CA VAL A 371 -8.47 8.93 -9.64
C VAL A 371 -8.06 10.13 -8.79
N ASN A 372 -8.89 10.48 -7.79
CA ASN A 372 -8.59 11.59 -6.90
C ASN A 372 -7.71 11.22 -5.70
N THR A 373 -7.42 9.93 -5.51
CA THR A 373 -6.63 9.42 -4.36
C THR A 373 -5.48 8.52 -4.85
N VAL A 374 -5.72 7.22 -4.92
CA VAL A 374 -4.70 6.18 -5.15
C VAL A 374 -4.17 6.11 -6.60
N LEU A 375 -4.87 6.70 -7.58
CA LEU A 375 -4.45 6.81 -8.98
C LEU A 375 -4.11 8.25 -9.41
N ARG A 376 -3.92 9.18 -8.48
CA ARG A 376 -3.66 10.61 -8.76
C ARG A 376 -2.47 10.86 -9.70
N ASP A 377 -1.50 9.95 -9.75
CA ASP A 377 -0.32 10.04 -10.60
C ASP A 377 -0.48 9.27 -11.94
N TYR A 378 -1.65 8.69 -12.18
CA TYR A 378 -1.96 7.97 -13.40
C TYR A 378 -2.66 8.87 -14.44
N ASP A 379 -2.35 8.63 -15.71
CA ASP A 379 -3.10 9.15 -16.86
C ASP A 379 -4.27 8.17 -17.12
N CYS A 380 -5.49 8.54 -16.72
CA CYS A 380 -6.65 7.67 -16.74
C CYS A 380 -7.57 7.99 -17.89
N ASP A 381 -7.92 6.96 -18.70
CA ASP A 381 -9.02 6.98 -19.66
C ASP A 381 -10.24 6.32 -19.01
N THR A 382 -11.33 7.08 -18.79
CA THR A 382 -12.55 6.62 -18.11
C THR A 382 -13.67 6.32 -19.11
N LEU A 383 -14.40 5.22 -18.88
CA LEU A 383 -15.57 4.83 -19.66
C LEU A 383 -16.75 4.57 -18.72
N TYR A 384 -17.73 5.47 -18.69
CA TYR A 384 -18.90 5.33 -17.82
C TYR A 384 -20.18 5.24 -18.65
N GLU A 385 -21.24 4.69 -18.05
CA GLU A 385 -22.51 4.49 -18.72
C GLU A 385 -23.13 5.82 -19.18
N GLN A 386 -23.38 5.92 -20.50
CA GLN A 386 -23.99 7.07 -21.15
C GLN A 386 -25.17 6.70 -22.04
N PHE A 387 -25.66 5.46 -21.94
CA PHE A 387 -26.81 4.98 -22.68
C PHE A 387 -27.93 4.54 -21.72
N GLY A 388 -29.18 4.88 -22.02
CA GLY A 388 -30.32 4.67 -21.13
C GLY A 388 -30.24 5.62 -19.92
N VAL A 389 -30.25 5.07 -18.70
CA VAL A 389 -29.94 5.83 -17.49
C VAL A 389 -28.43 6.04 -17.43
N VAL A 390 -28.02 7.30 -17.43
CA VAL A 390 -26.60 7.68 -17.52
C VAL A 390 -25.97 7.82 -16.13
N SER A 391 -24.67 7.53 -16.02
CA SER A 391 -23.90 7.83 -14.82
C SER A 391 -23.91 9.34 -14.53
N SER A 392 -23.96 9.72 -13.28
CA SER A 392 -23.84 11.12 -12.85
C SER A 392 -22.42 11.68 -12.97
N TYR A 393 -21.43 10.84 -13.25
CA TYR A 393 -20.03 11.21 -13.39
C TYR A 393 -19.67 11.41 -14.87
N PRO A 394 -18.87 12.45 -15.20
CA PRO A 394 -18.38 12.62 -16.55
C PRO A 394 -17.33 11.54 -16.87
N SER A 395 -17.24 11.12 -18.12
CA SER A 395 -16.20 10.20 -18.59
C SER A 395 -15.60 10.67 -19.91
N ASP A 396 -14.40 10.19 -20.21
CA ASP A 396 -13.70 10.51 -21.46
C ASP A 396 -14.38 9.87 -22.67
N TYR A 397 -14.96 8.67 -22.47
CA TYR A 397 -15.66 7.91 -23.51
C TYR A 397 -16.96 7.31 -22.98
N PRO A 398 -17.98 7.14 -23.82
CA PRO A 398 -19.14 6.29 -23.49
C PRO A 398 -18.72 4.85 -23.23
N LEU A 399 -19.36 4.21 -22.25
CA LEU A 399 -19.16 2.80 -21.95
C LEU A 399 -19.84 1.94 -23.02
N ASP A 400 -19.05 1.40 -23.92
CA ASP A 400 -19.48 0.37 -24.89
C ASP A 400 -18.29 -0.49 -25.32
N GLN A 401 -18.59 -1.69 -25.84
CA GLN A 401 -17.56 -2.64 -26.26
C GLN A 401 -16.66 -2.10 -27.40
N SER A 402 -17.20 -1.25 -28.29
CA SER A 402 -16.45 -0.68 -29.40
C SER A 402 -15.36 0.28 -28.94
N ASN A 403 -15.70 1.18 -28.01
CA ASN A 403 -14.77 2.10 -27.40
C ASN A 403 -13.73 1.34 -26.57
N PHE A 404 -14.18 0.40 -25.74
CA PHE A 404 -13.28 -0.46 -24.95
C PHE A 404 -12.28 -1.19 -25.87
N ASN A 405 -12.76 -1.87 -26.90
CA ASN A 405 -11.91 -2.62 -27.84
C ASN A 405 -10.93 -1.72 -28.61
N THR A 406 -11.35 -0.52 -28.96
CA THR A 406 -10.50 0.46 -29.66
C THR A 406 -9.33 0.88 -28.76
N LEU A 407 -9.61 1.19 -27.50
CA LEU A 407 -8.61 1.60 -26.52
C LEU A 407 -7.71 0.43 -26.12
N LEU A 408 -8.28 -0.72 -25.76
CA LEU A 408 -7.54 -1.94 -25.40
C LEU A 408 -6.55 -2.38 -26.48
N ARG A 409 -6.97 -2.33 -27.76
CA ARG A 409 -6.16 -2.84 -28.87
C ARG A 409 -5.11 -1.85 -29.36
N GLY A 410 -5.38 -0.55 -29.24
CA GLY A 410 -4.57 0.50 -29.86
C GLY A 410 -3.68 1.29 -28.91
N THR A 411 -3.85 1.13 -27.60
CA THR A 411 -3.15 1.92 -26.58
C THR A 411 -2.44 1.02 -25.58
N ASP A 412 -1.26 1.42 -25.16
CA ASP A 412 -0.53 0.73 -24.11
C ASP A 412 -0.98 1.29 -22.75
N TYR A 413 -1.61 0.43 -21.94
CA TYR A 413 -2.01 0.70 -20.57
C TYR A 413 -1.19 -0.18 -19.63
N GLY A 414 -0.64 0.41 -18.56
CA GLY A 414 -0.01 -0.36 -17.47
C GLY A 414 -1.05 -1.05 -16.59
N LEU A 415 -2.23 -0.42 -16.44
CA LEU A 415 -3.34 -0.90 -15.62
C LEU A 415 -4.66 -0.86 -16.42
N ILE A 416 -5.42 -1.93 -16.36
CA ILE A 416 -6.80 -2.01 -16.84
C ILE A 416 -7.65 -2.52 -15.69
N ASN A 417 -8.69 -1.78 -15.31
CA ASN A 417 -9.54 -2.18 -14.19
C ASN A 417 -11.00 -1.88 -14.55
N TRP A 418 -11.82 -2.92 -14.64
CA TRP A 418 -13.25 -2.73 -14.92
C TRP A 418 -14.14 -3.13 -13.76
N SER A 419 -15.27 -2.43 -13.63
CA SER A 419 -16.38 -2.76 -12.72
C SER A 419 -17.63 -3.08 -13.53
N ALA A 420 -18.04 -4.36 -13.57
CA ALA A 420 -19.15 -4.85 -14.40
C ALA A 420 -19.69 -6.18 -13.87
N HIS A 421 -20.77 -6.71 -14.48
CA HIS A 421 -21.19 -8.08 -14.27
C HIS A 421 -20.31 -9.03 -15.08
N GLY A 422 -20.15 -10.30 -14.64
CA GLY A 422 -19.24 -11.23 -15.29
C GLY A 422 -19.81 -12.64 -15.47
N SER A 423 -19.23 -13.30 -16.46
CA SER A 423 -19.40 -14.73 -16.80
C SER A 423 -18.02 -15.35 -17.03
N PRO A 424 -17.88 -16.66 -17.20
CA PRO A 424 -16.58 -17.27 -17.48
C PRO A 424 -15.83 -16.68 -18.68
N THR A 425 -16.53 -16.18 -19.69
CA THR A 425 -15.93 -15.76 -20.98
C THR A 425 -16.12 -14.29 -21.32
N SER A 426 -16.90 -13.54 -20.52
CA SER A 426 -17.18 -12.12 -20.76
C SER A 426 -17.52 -11.34 -19.51
N SER A 427 -17.36 -10.01 -19.58
CA SER A 427 -18.05 -9.09 -18.67
C SER A 427 -19.05 -8.26 -19.44
N SER A 428 -20.19 -7.98 -18.80
CA SER A 428 -21.34 -7.32 -19.40
C SER A 428 -21.85 -6.19 -18.51
N ARG A 429 -22.50 -5.24 -19.17
CA ARG A 429 -23.24 -4.15 -18.53
C ARG A 429 -24.73 -4.40 -18.64
N LYS A 430 -25.46 -4.13 -17.60
CA LYS A 430 -26.93 -4.15 -17.57
C LYS A 430 -27.39 -2.71 -17.78
N VAL A 431 -28.17 -2.46 -18.80
CA VAL A 431 -28.62 -1.11 -19.19
C VAL A 431 -30.13 -1.01 -19.09
N TRP A 432 -30.60 -0.02 -18.36
CA TRP A 432 -32.03 0.31 -18.29
C TRP A 432 -32.38 1.22 -19.49
N VAL A 433 -32.96 0.60 -20.52
CA VAL A 433 -33.16 1.24 -21.85
C VAL A 433 -34.49 1.92 -22.02
N GLU A 434 -35.55 1.47 -21.33
CA GLU A 434 -36.92 1.98 -21.40
C GLU A 434 -37.51 2.01 -19.97
N ASP A 435 -38.47 2.85 -19.73
CA ASP A 435 -39.24 2.95 -18.48
C ASP A 435 -40.73 3.10 -18.89
N ASP A 436 -41.59 2.28 -18.35
CA ASP A 436 -43.04 2.35 -18.63
C ASP A 436 -43.76 3.53 -17.94
N GLY A 437 -43.01 4.27 -17.14
CA GLY A 437 -43.43 5.53 -16.50
C GLY A 437 -43.67 5.42 -15.00
N ASP A 438 -43.28 4.33 -14.37
CA ASP A 438 -43.36 4.14 -12.93
C ASP A 438 -42.04 4.37 -12.17
N ASN A 439 -40.90 4.52 -12.89
CA ASN A 439 -39.53 4.70 -12.39
C ASN A 439 -39.02 3.51 -11.58
N ILE A 440 -39.50 2.30 -11.86
CA ILE A 440 -39.04 1.05 -11.28
C ILE A 440 -38.38 0.22 -12.40
N PRO A 441 -37.07 -0.11 -12.33
CA PRO A 441 -36.41 -0.85 -13.39
C PRO A 441 -36.79 -2.35 -13.32
N GLU A 442 -37.63 -2.79 -14.23
CA GLU A 442 -38.00 -4.19 -14.36
C GLU A 442 -37.10 -4.91 -15.38
N TYR A 443 -37.06 -6.25 -15.28
CA TYR A 443 -36.15 -7.04 -16.09
C TYR A 443 -36.43 -6.92 -17.61
N TRP A 444 -37.67 -6.62 -18.03
CA TRP A 444 -38.02 -6.43 -19.44
C TRP A 444 -37.65 -5.04 -20.00
N GLU A 445 -37.36 -4.10 -19.15
CA GLU A 445 -36.88 -2.75 -19.48
C GLU A 445 -35.35 -2.68 -19.59
N MET A 446 -34.68 -3.72 -19.11
CA MET A 446 -33.24 -3.81 -19.06
C MET A 446 -32.68 -4.67 -20.18
N GLN A 447 -31.55 -4.27 -20.73
CA GLN A 447 -30.82 -5.01 -21.73
C GLN A 447 -29.39 -5.33 -21.24
N TRP A 448 -29.00 -6.59 -21.37
CA TRP A 448 -27.62 -7.02 -21.20
C TRP A 448 -26.84 -6.73 -22.47
N MET A 449 -25.69 -6.05 -22.33
CA MET A 449 -24.78 -5.69 -23.41
C MET A 449 -23.37 -6.10 -23.02
N ASP A 450 -22.60 -6.67 -23.95
CA ASP A 450 -21.21 -7.03 -23.70
C ASP A 450 -20.36 -5.76 -23.52
N LEU A 451 -19.43 -5.82 -22.57
CA LEU A 451 -18.38 -4.84 -22.38
C LEU A 451 -17.03 -5.37 -22.87
N VAL A 452 -16.65 -6.54 -22.42
CA VAL A 452 -15.42 -7.23 -22.78
C VAL A 452 -15.67 -8.73 -22.89
N ASP A 453 -15.11 -9.37 -23.91
CA ASP A 453 -15.12 -10.82 -24.11
C ASP A 453 -13.74 -11.30 -24.60
N LYS A 454 -13.58 -12.59 -24.81
CA LYS A 454 -12.34 -13.15 -25.35
C LYS A 454 -11.93 -12.49 -26.67
N GLN A 455 -12.88 -12.19 -27.56
CA GLN A 455 -12.59 -11.57 -28.86
C GLN A 455 -12.10 -10.12 -28.70
N SER A 456 -12.38 -9.46 -27.60
CA SER A 456 -11.84 -8.14 -27.30
C SER A 456 -10.31 -8.12 -27.28
N PHE A 457 -9.70 -9.24 -26.91
CA PHE A 457 -8.24 -9.43 -26.88
C PHE A 457 -7.64 -9.91 -28.21
N ASP A 458 -8.45 -10.10 -29.24
CA ASP A 458 -7.96 -10.42 -30.57
C ASP A 458 -7.50 -9.17 -31.31
N GLY A 459 -6.46 -9.33 -32.14
CA GLY A 459 -6.00 -8.24 -33.02
C GLY A 459 -5.37 -7.05 -32.26
N ILE A 460 -4.79 -7.29 -31.10
CA ILE A 460 -4.05 -6.29 -30.34
C ILE A 460 -2.86 -5.77 -31.14
N THR A 461 -2.73 -4.45 -31.24
CA THR A 461 -1.64 -3.74 -31.91
C THR A 461 -0.75 -2.97 -30.97
N SER A 462 -1.17 -2.78 -29.71
CA SER A 462 -0.33 -2.28 -28.64
C SER A 462 0.78 -3.31 -28.31
N THR A 463 1.95 -2.83 -27.89
CA THR A 463 3.16 -3.66 -27.77
C THR A 463 3.45 -4.10 -26.36
N GLU A 464 2.94 -3.36 -25.38
CA GLU A 464 3.25 -3.55 -23.97
C GLU A 464 2.17 -4.39 -23.27
N GLY A 465 2.58 -5.14 -22.24
CA GLY A 465 1.66 -5.88 -21.38
C GLY A 465 0.88 -4.98 -20.43
N SER A 466 -0.16 -5.52 -19.80
CA SER A 466 -0.98 -4.79 -18.81
C SER A 466 -1.22 -5.64 -17.58
N VAL A 467 -1.32 -5.03 -16.41
CA VAL A 467 -1.96 -5.62 -15.23
C VAL A 467 -3.46 -5.37 -15.35
N ILE A 468 -4.26 -6.41 -15.14
CA ILE A 468 -5.73 -6.35 -15.25
C ILE A 468 -6.34 -6.70 -13.89
N PHE A 469 -7.30 -5.88 -13.42
CA PHE A 469 -8.22 -6.24 -12.34
C PHE A 469 -9.65 -6.31 -12.89
N ALA A 470 -10.24 -7.49 -12.82
CA ALA A 470 -11.62 -7.74 -13.25
C ALA A 470 -12.56 -7.72 -12.03
N ALA A 471 -13.15 -6.54 -11.70
CA ALA A 471 -14.18 -6.46 -10.66
C ALA A 471 -15.51 -6.97 -11.19
N SER A 472 -15.61 -8.29 -11.34
CA SER A 472 -16.76 -9.01 -11.90
C SER A 472 -16.72 -10.48 -11.49
N CYS A 473 -17.90 -11.15 -11.55
CA CYS A 473 -18.03 -12.57 -11.23
C CYS A 473 -17.42 -13.46 -12.33
N TYR A 474 -16.91 -14.63 -11.98
CA TYR A 474 -16.56 -15.74 -12.86
C TYR A 474 -15.50 -15.47 -13.95
N ASN A 475 -14.94 -14.27 -14.08
CA ASN A 475 -13.96 -14.01 -15.15
C ASN A 475 -12.66 -14.82 -15.00
N GLY A 476 -12.40 -15.36 -13.83
CA GLY A 476 -11.31 -16.30 -13.53
C GLY A 476 -11.79 -17.74 -13.31
N TYR A 477 -12.83 -18.19 -13.99
CA TYR A 477 -13.38 -19.56 -13.87
C TYR A 477 -12.37 -20.60 -14.35
N ILE A 478 -11.57 -21.13 -13.42
CA ILE A 478 -10.35 -21.90 -13.73
C ILE A 478 -10.58 -23.37 -14.01
N ASP A 479 -11.66 -23.95 -13.48
CA ASP A 479 -11.93 -25.39 -13.46
C ASP A 479 -12.86 -25.82 -14.61
N ASP A 480 -12.61 -25.32 -15.81
CA ASP A 480 -13.28 -25.72 -17.04
C ASP A 480 -12.22 -26.09 -18.11
N ASP A 481 -12.60 -26.94 -19.06
CA ASP A 481 -11.77 -27.28 -20.23
C ASP A 481 -11.57 -26.09 -21.18
N GLU A 482 -12.47 -25.10 -21.15
CA GLU A 482 -12.40 -23.86 -21.91
C GLU A 482 -11.78 -22.74 -21.07
N SER A 483 -10.70 -22.10 -21.57
CA SER A 483 -10.05 -20.98 -20.87
C SER A 483 -11.04 -19.90 -20.49
N SER A 484 -10.96 -19.41 -19.26
CA SER A 484 -11.70 -18.25 -18.79
C SER A 484 -11.26 -16.95 -19.48
N LEU A 485 -12.00 -15.87 -19.24
CA LEU A 485 -11.62 -14.54 -19.76
C LEU A 485 -10.24 -14.11 -19.22
N ALA A 486 -9.94 -14.39 -17.95
CA ALA A 486 -8.66 -14.05 -17.31
C ALA A 486 -7.49 -14.81 -17.93
N GLU A 487 -7.63 -16.13 -18.15
CA GLU A 487 -6.61 -16.96 -18.79
C GLU A 487 -6.37 -16.52 -20.24
N TYR A 488 -7.44 -16.23 -20.98
CA TYR A 488 -7.33 -15.74 -22.35
C TYR A 488 -6.65 -14.36 -22.41
N ALA A 489 -7.01 -13.44 -21.51
CA ALA A 489 -6.35 -12.15 -21.40
C ALA A 489 -4.85 -12.28 -21.05
N LEU A 490 -4.50 -13.23 -20.16
CA LEU A 490 -3.09 -13.52 -19.83
C LEU A 490 -2.33 -14.05 -21.04
N ILE A 491 -2.92 -14.94 -21.84
CA ILE A 491 -2.30 -15.48 -23.05
C ILE A 491 -2.07 -14.37 -24.08
N GLN A 492 -3.02 -13.45 -24.27
CA GLN A 492 -3.00 -12.50 -25.38
C GLN A 492 -2.32 -11.16 -25.05
N LYS A 493 -2.49 -10.62 -23.84
CA LYS A 493 -2.12 -9.23 -23.53
C LYS A 493 -1.52 -9.06 -22.12
N ALA A 494 -2.14 -9.63 -21.11
CA ALA A 494 -1.82 -9.30 -19.74
C ALA A 494 -0.48 -9.90 -19.28
N VAL A 495 0.11 -9.29 -18.28
CA VAL A 495 1.26 -9.82 -17.50
C VAL A 495 0.80 -10.37 -16.17
N GLY A 496 -0.35 -9.89 -15.70
CA GLY A 496 -1.05 -10.39 -14.52
C GLY A 496 -2.53 -10.01 -14.60
N VAL A 497 -3.40 -10.93 -14.14
CA VAL A 497 -4.85 -10.70 -14.07
C VAL A 497 -5.35 -11.14 -12.71
N LEU A 498 -6.03 -10.25 -11.99
CA LEU A 498 -6.80 -10.62 -10.81
C LEU A 498 -8.27 -10.75 -11.20
N ALA A 499 -8.82 -11.93 -11.03
CA ALA A 499 -10.18 -12.25 -11.42
C ALA A 499 -10.82 -13.29 -10.52
N ALA A 500 -12.14 -13.19 -10.37
CA ALA A 500 -12.93 -14.07 -9.53
C ALA A 500 -13.20 -15.42 -10.19
N THR A 501 -12.92 -16.52 -9.51
CA THR A 501 -13.24 -17.90 -9.97
C THR A 501 -14.72 -18.23 -9.83
N ARG A 502 -15.43 -17.53 -8.95
CA ARG A 502 -16.86 -17.68 -8.66
C ARG A 502 -17.53 -16.30 -8.52
N THR A 503 -18.66 -16.26 -7.86
CA THR A 503 -19.43 -15.04 -7.59
C THR A 503 -18.65 -14.07 -6.70
N GLY A 504 -18.60 -12.80 -7.11
CA GLY A 504 -18.13 -11.69 -6.29
C GLY A 504 -19.32 -10.89 -5.72
N TRP A 505 -19.25 -10.51 -4.45
CA TRP A 505 -20.34 -9.83 -3.74
C TRP A 505 -19.99 -8.36 -3.52
N TYR A 506 -20.82 -7.43 -4.00
CA TYR A 506 -20.67 -5.99 -3.77
C TYR A 506 -21.69 -5.46 -2.75
N LYS A 507 -21.39 -4.30 -2.16
CA LYS A 507 -22.35 -3.56 -1.29
C LYS A 507 -23.23 -2.67 -2.14
N VAL A 508 -24.55 -2.84 -1.99
CA VAL A 508 -25.54 -2.01 -2.69
C VAL A 508 -25.40 -0.55 -2.27
N GLY A 509 -25.34 0.37 -3.23
CA GLY A 509 -25.17 1.79 -2.98
C GLY A 509 -23.83 2.19 -2.40
N TRP A 510 -22.77 1.46 -2.69
CA TRP A 510 -21.41 1.70 -2.20
C TRP A 510 -20.91 3.12 -2.48
N GLN A 511 -20.30 3.76 -1.47
CA GLN A 511 -19.77 5.13 -1.54
C GLN A 511 -18.41 5.32 -0.86
N ASN A 512 -17.89 4.32 -0.15
CA ASN A 512 -16.68 4.47 0.65
C ASN A 512 -15.94 3.14 0.83
N PRO A 513 -14.59 3.12 0.73
CA PRO A 513 -13.79 1.90 0.90
C PRO A 513 -14.04 1.16 2.21
N GLY A 514 -14.36 1.87 3.29
CA GLY A 514 -14.65 1.25 4.59
C GLY A 514 -15.97 0.45 4.65
N TRP A 515 -16.76 0.37 3.57
CA TRP A 515 -18.04 -0.35 3.59
C TRP A 515 -17.93 -1.85 3.32
N GLY A 516 -16.80 -2.33 2.79
CA GLY A 516 -16.61 -3.72 2.38
C GLY A 516 -17.20 -4.05 1.01
N GLY A 517 -17.27 -5.34 0.69
CA GLY A 517 -17.70 -5.87 -0.59
C GLY A 517 -16.65 -5.76 -1.69
N LEU A 518 -16.94 -6.32 -2.86
CA LEU A 518 -16.05 -6.34 -4.02
C LEU A 518 -15.54 -4.95 -4.43
N THR A 519 -16.37 -3.92 -4.32
CA THR A 519 -15.98 -2.55 -4.66
C THR A 519 -14.89 -2.01 -3.73
N SER A 520 -14.96 -2.32 -2.42
CA SER A 520 -13.87 -2.00 -1.47
C SER A 520 -12.63 -2.85 -1.75
N TYR A 521 -12.82 -4.12 -2.12
CA TYR A 521 -11.71 -5.01 -2.50
C TYR A 521 -10.93 -4.45 -3.69
N ASN A 522 -11.63 -3.99 -4.73
CA ASN A 522 -11.03 -3.32 -5.87
C ASN A 522 -10.25 -2.06 -5.47
N TYR A 523 -10.86 -1.20 -4.64
CA TYR A 523 -10.19 0.01 -4.17
C TYR A 523 -8.90 -0.30 -3.38
N HIS A 524 -8.93 -1.24 -2.45
CA HIS A 524 -7.76 -1.63 -1.66
C HIS A 524 -6.68 -2.33 -2.50
N PHE A 525 -7.06 -3.04 -3.56
CA PHE A 525 -6.07 -3.53 -4.52
C PHE A 525 -5.36 -2.36 -5.23
N LEU A 526 -6.09 -1.35 -5.70
CA LEU A 526 -5.51 -0.16 -6.32
C LEU A 526 -4.61 0.59 -5.33
N GLU A 527 -5.02 0.72 -4.07
CA GLU A 527 -4.22 1.30 -3.00
C GLU A 527 -2.89 0.55 -2.82
N ASN A 528 -2.94 -0.76 -2.65
CA ASN A 528 -1.75 -1.58 -2.46
C ASN A 528 -0.83 -1.61 -3.70
N TYR A 529 -1.39 -1.75 -4.90
CA TYR A 529 -0.60 -1.88 -6.12
C TYR A 529 -0.10 -0.54 -6.65
N SER A 530 -0.99 0.45 -6.79
CA SER A 530 -0.70 1.70 -7.50
C SER A 530 -0.16 2.79 -6.59
N GLU A 531 -0.71 2.95 -5.38
CA GLU A 531 -0.26 3.98 -4.45
C GLU A 531 0.93 3.49 -3.62
N GLN A 532 0.82 2.30 -3.02
CA GLN A 532 1.89 1.77 -2.17
C GLN A 532 3.02 1.11 -2.96
N GLY A 533 2.79 0.75 -4.24
CA GLY A 533 3.82 0.21 -5.13
C GLY A 533 4.28 -1.21 -4.76
N HIS A 534 3.44 -1.99 -4.09
CA HIS A 534 3.72 -3.39 -3.79
C HIS A 534 3.81 -4.23 -5.07
N SER A 535 4.56 -5.35 -5.02
CA SER A 535 4.50 -6.35 -6.08
C SER A 535 3.07 -6.89 -6.21
N LEU A 536 2.72 -7.39 -7.39
CA LEU A 536 1.35 -7.80 -7.70
C LEU A 536 0.81 -8.88 -6.74
N GLY A 537 1.66 -9.85 -6.37
CA GLY A 537 1.31 -10.86 -5.36
C GLY A 537 1.17 -10.30 -3.95
N ALA A 538 2.01 -9.32 -3.57
CA ALA A 538 1.91 -8.64 -2.28
C ALA A 538 0.64 -7.77 -2.23
N ALA A 539 0.35 -7.02 -3.29
CA ALA A 539 -0.85 -6.19 -3.39
C ALA A 539 -2.13 -7.03 -3.25
N HIS A 540 -2.19 -8.20 -3.90
CA HIS A 540 -3.29 -9.16 -3.76
C HIS A 540 -3.40 -9.69 -2.33
N ALA A 541 -2.30 -10.19 -1.77
CA ALA A 541 -2.28 -10.81 -0.44
C ALA A 541 -2.64 -9.79 0.67
N TYR A 542 -2.15 -8.55 0.56
CA TYR A 542 -2.49 -7.50 1.53
C TYR A 542 -3.93 -7.01 1.38
N THR A 543 -4.49 -7.03 0.18
CA THR A 543 -5.93 -6.77 -0.03
C THR A 543 -6.77 -7.84 0.67
N ASN A 544 -6.43 -9.12 0.55
CA ASN A 544 -7.06 -10.21 1.28
C ASN A 544 -6.95 -10.01 2.79
N LEU A 545 -5.78 -9.62 3.28
CA LEU A 545 -5.55 -9.38 4.71
C LEU A 545 -6.39 -8.19 5.23
N ILE A 546 -6.47 -7.08 4.49
CA ILE A 546 -7.34 -5.94 4.83
C ILE A 546 -8.78 -6.41 4.96
N HIS A 547 -9.29 -7.18 4.00
CA HIS A 547 -10.67 -7.67 4.02
C HIS A 547 -10.94 -8.58 5.22
N THR A 548 -10.04 -9.51 5.50
CA THR A 548 -10.20 -10.43 6.64
C THR A 548 -10.04 -9.75 8.00
N GLN A 549 -9.25 -8.68 8.08
CA GLN A 549 -9.06 -7.92 9.32
C GLN A 549 -10.21 -6.92 9.60
N TYR A 550 -10.76 -6.29 8.56
CA TYR A 550 -11.68 -5.15 8.75
C TYR A 550 -13.15 -5.51 8.52
N TYR A 551 -13.46 -6.46 7.63
CA TYR A 551 -14.84 -6.70 7.19
C TYR A 551 -15.38 -8.08 7.51
N LEU A 552 -14.53 -9.08 7.76
CA LEU A 552 -14.95 -10.48 7.89
C LEU A 552 -15.79 -10.73 9.15
N PHE A 553 -15.51 -10.06 10.26
CA PHE A 553 -16.06 -10.43 11.55
C PHE A 553 -17.35 -9.68 11.96
N GLY A 554 -17.92 -8.86 11.12
CA GLY A 554 -19.21 -8.21 11.36
C GLY A 554 -19.30 -7.38 12.64
N ASP A 555 -20.43 -7.44 13.34
CA ASP A 555 -20.62 -6.78 14.64
C ASP A 555 -19.99 -7.63 15.76
N PRO A 556 -18.96 -7.12 16.49
CA PRO A 556 -18.24 -7.90 17.49
C PRO A 556 -19.10 -8.31 18.70
N ILE A 557 -20.22 -7.65 18.94
CA ILE A 557 -21.07 -7.88 20.13
C ILE A 557 -22.26 -8.81 19.83
N ASP A 558 -22.63 -8.94 18.57
CA ASP A 558 -23.80 -9.72 18.14
C ASP A 558 -23.46 -10.60 16.94
N SER A 559 -23.49 -11.90 17.15
CA SER A 559 -23.11 -12.94 16.17
C SER A 559 -24.12 -13.17 15.04
N GLY A 560 -25.13 -12.30 14.89
CA GLY A 560 -26.27 -12.54 13.96
C GLY A 560 -26.12 -11.94 12.57
N GLY A 561 -24.95 -11.44 12.14
CA GLY A 561 -24.75 -10.82 10.82
C GLY A 561 -24.36 -11.81 9.73
N ILE A 562 -24.74 -11.53 8.48
CA ILE A 562 -24.26 -12.25 7.31
C ILE A 562 -22.92 -11.65 6.91
N ILE A 563 -21.84 -12.41 6.97
CA ILE A 563 -20.46 -11.93 6.62
C ILE A 563 -19.74 -12.85 5.60
N TRP A 564 -20.25 -14.04 5.36
CA TRP A 564 -19.65 -14.98 4.42
C TRP A 564 -19.43 -14.41 3.00
N PRO A 565 -20.18 -13.41 2.47
CA PRO A 565 -19.89 -12.80 1.18
C PRO A 565 -18.52 -12.11 1.16
N GLU A 566 -18.06 -11.55 2.29
CA GLU A 566 -16.71 -10.96 2.39
C GLU A 566 -15.63 -12.05 2.31
N LEU A 567 -15.87 -13.20 2.97
CA LEU A 567 -14.97 -14.35 2.90
C LEU A 567 -14.91 -14.92 1.49
N GLN A 568 -16.05 -15.01 0.81
CA GLN A 568 -16.08 -15.45 -0.59
C GLN A 568 -15.31 -14.50 -1.50
N ASN A 569 -15.37 -13.20 -1.31
CA ASN A 569 -14.56 -12.25 -2.09
C ASN A 569 -13.06 -12.51 -1.91
N VAL A 570 -12.61 -12.84 -0.69
CA VAL A 570 -11.21 -13.19 -0.41
C VAL A 570 -10.80 -14.50 -1.11
N TYR A 571 -11.65 -15.53 -1.08
CA TYR A 571 -11.31 -16.83 -1.64
C TYR A 571 -11.38 -16.90 -3.16
N THR A 572 -12.29 -16.13 -3.76
CA THR A 572 -12.59 -16.24 -5.19
C THR A 572 -11.58 -15.55 -6.09
N TYR A 573 -10.84 -14.52 -5.61
CA TYR A 573 -9.87 -13.81 -6.42
C TYR A 573 -8.55 -14.58 -6.51
N LEU A 574 -8.16 -14.93 -7.74
CA LEU A 574 -6.86 -15.52 -8.07
C LEU A 574 -5.99 -14.52 -8.83
N LEU A 575 -4.68 -14.61 -8.63
CA LEU A 575 -3.69 -13.93 -9.44
C LEU A 575 -3.19 -14.86 -10.55
N TYR A 576 -3.63 -14.61 -11.77
CA TYR A 576 -3.09 -15.20 -13.00
C TYR A 576 -1.87 -14.38 -13.44
N GLY A 577 -0.65 -14.91 -13.31
CA GLY A 577 0.61 -14.25 -13.65
C GLY A 577 1.70 -14.43 -12.59
N ASP A 578 2.78 -13.70 -12.76
CA ASP A 578 3.93 -13.72 -11.84
C ASP A 578 3.68 -12.82 -10.61
N PRO A 579 3.70 -13.34 -9.37
CA PRO A 579 3.46 -12.54 -8.17
C PRO A 579 4.55 -11.50 -7.87
N ALA A 580 5.74 -11.60 -8.50
CA ALA A 580 6.82 -10.66 -8.29
C ALA A 580 6.83 -9.48 -9.29
N ILE A 581 5.82 -9.35 -10.16
CA ILE A 581 5.67 -8.17 -11.02
C ILE A 581 5.60 -6.91 -10.17
N GLY A 582 6.39 -5.89 -10.55
CA GLY A 582 6.49 -4.63 -9.80
C GLY A 582 7.42 -4.68 -8.58
N HIS A 583 8.02 -5.86 -8.27
CA HIS A 583 9.02 -5.94 -7.19
C HIS A 583 10.22 -5.04 -7.52
N SER A 584 10.40 -3.99 -6.73
CA SER A 584 11.59 -3.13 -6.81
C SER A 584 12.74 -3.81 -6.07
N ILE A 585 13.87 -3.96 -6.77
CA ILE A 585 15.08 -4.56 -6.21
C ILE A 585 16.12 -3.48 -5.89
N ASP A 586 15.73 -2.23 -5.83
CA ASP A 586 16.64 -1.21 -5.36
C ASP A 586 17.12 -1.65 -3.97
N PRO A 587 18.43 -1.90 -3.80
CA PRO A 587 18.95 -2.29 -2.50
C PRO A 587 18.56 -1.20 -1.52
N ALA A 588 18.03 -1.61 -0.37
CA ALA A 588 17.71 -0.67 0.68
C ALA A 588 18.94 0.19 0.98
N PRO A 589 18.84 1.52 0.97
CA PRO A 589 19.97 2.39 1.24
C PRO A 589 20.52 2.08 2.64
N GLN A 590 21.81 1.99 2.77
CA GLN A 590 22.45 1.79 4.06
C GLN A 590 23.16 3.07 4.48
N GLY A 591 22.79 3.61 5.65
CA GLY A 591 23.43 4.77 6.24
C GLY A 591 23.17 6.08 5.47
N GLU A 592 22.05 6.23 4.83
CA GLU A 592 21.67 7.40 4.04
C GLU A 592 20.64 8.26 4.77
N ILE A 593 20.48 9.49 4.33
CA ILE A 593 19.45 10.41 4.83
C ILE A 593 18.33 10.52 3.81
N LEU A 594 17.08 10.34 4.25
CA LEU A 594 15.90 10.59 3.44
C LEU A 594 15.43 12.03 3.61
N VAL A 595 15.25 12.77 2.52
CA VAL A 595 14.56 14.05 2.49
C VAL A 595 13.23 13.83 1.77
N TYR A 596 12.15 13.75 2.54
CA TYR A 596 10.80 13.50 2.07
C TYR A 596 10.03 14.83 1.94
N VAL A 597 9.62 15.16 0.72
CA VAL A 597 8.88 16.38 0.37
C VAL A 597 7.66 15.99 -0.46
N PRO A 598 6.51 15.71 0.16
CA PRO A 598 5.32 15.17 -0.55
C PRO A 598 4.66 16.20 -1.47
N VAL A 599 4.81 17.48 -1.18
CA VAL A 599 4.20 18.57 -1.95
C VAL A 599 5.25 19.67 -2.22
N GLY A 600 5.24 20.21 -3.41
CA GLY A 600 6.14 21.28 -3.80
C GLY A 600 7.44 20.81 -4.44
N GLU A 601 8.42 21.71 -4.57
CA GLU A 601 9.74 21.41 -5.13
C GLU A 601 10.77 21.22 -4.00
N ALA A 602 11.71 20.30 -4.22
CA ALA A 602 12.81 20.10 -3.30
C ALA A 602 13.69 21.35 -3.17
N ASP A 603 13.96 21.77 -1.96
CA ASP A 603 15.04 22.74 -1.72
C ASP A 603 16.39 22.01 -1.71
N TYR A 604 17.10 22.09 -2.83
CA TYR A 604 18.40 21.43 -2.99
C TYR A 604 19.47 21.97 -2.02
N ARG A 605 19.27 23.13 -1.39
CA ARG A 605 20.15 23.62 -0.33
C ARG A 605 20.14 22.65 0.85
N ILE A 606 18.96 22.08 1.20
CA ILE A 606 18.84 21.07 2.27
C ILE A 606 19.69 19.86 1.90
N ILE A 607 19.47 19.29 0.71
CA ILE A 607 20.15 18.09 0.23
C ILE A 607 21.67 18.29 0.18
N ASN A 608 22.12 19.40 -0.40
CA ASN A 608 23.53 19.69 -0.53
C ASN A 608 24.18 19.93 0.84
N SER A 609 23.51 20.68 1.73
CA SER A 609 24.02 20.95 3.06
C SER A 609 24.13 19.69 3.92
N ILE A 610 23.15 18.76 3.83
CA ILE A 610 23.24 17.47 4.53
C ILE A 610 24.42 16.67 3.99
N ARG A 611 24.57 16.57 2.67
CA ARG A 611 25.66 15.82 2.03
C ARG A 611 27.02 16.37 2.42
N ASP A 612 27.20 17.69 2.34
CA ASP A 612 28.46 18.34 2.61
C ASP A 612 28.87 18.23 4.09
N ASN A 613 27.89 18.25 5.01
CA ASN A 613 28.13 18.09 6.44
C ASN A 613 28.45 16.66 6.88
N LEU A 614 27.76 15.66 6.32
CA LEU A 614 27.88 14.28 6.76
C LEU A 614 28.77 13.42 5.87
N ASN A 615 29.05 13.85 4.64
CA ASN A 615 29.65 13.02 3.60
C ASN A 615 28.87 11.68 3.39
N LEU A 616 27.55 11.72 3.56
CA LEU A 616 26.59 10.65 3.32
C LEU A 616 25.81 10.91 2.04
N ASN A 617 25.31 9.87 1.43
CA ASN A 617 24.34 10.02 0.37
C ASN A 617 23.01 10.53 0.95
N VAL A 618 22.33 11.34 0.17
CA VAL A 618 21.01 11.88 0.49
C VAL A 618 20.06 11.46 -0.60
N ILE A 619 19.00 10.77 -0.22
CA ILE A 619 17.89 10.43 -1.12
C ILE A 619 16.81 11.49 -0.96
N TYR A 620 16.43 12.11 -2.07
CA TYR A 620 15.24 12.93 -2.15
C TYR A 620 14.09 12.10 -2.69
N SER A 621 12.92 12.20 -2.05
CA SER A 621 11.70 11.58 -2.53
C SER A 621 10.49 12.47 -2.27
N ASN A 622 9.59 12.55 -3.23
CA ASN A 622 8.26 13.12 -3.05
C ASN A 622 7.22 12.05 -2.65
N ARG A 623 7.66 10.81 -2.50
CA ARG A 623 6.84 9.66 -2.11
C ARG A 623 7.64 8.76 -1.17
N LEU A 624 6.98 8.26 -0.13
CA LEU A 624 7.56 7.20 0.69
C LEU A 624 7.40 5.84 -0.01
N ILE A 625 8.37 4.98 0.17
CA ILE A 625 8.25 3.57 -0.20
C ILE A 625 7.65 2.85 1.01
N PRO A 626 6.49 2.20 0.90
CA PRO A 626 5.80 1.56 2.02
C PRO A 626 6.46 0.23 2.40
N ASP A 627 7.78 0.23 2.48
CA ASP A 627 8.60 -0.88 2.94
C ASP A 627 9.23 -0.53 4.28
N TYR A 628 8.75 -1.18 5.34
CA TYR A 628 9.25 -0.99 6.70
C TYR A 628 10.75 -1.32 6.81
N ASN A 629 11.21 -2.37 6.13
CA ASN A 629 12.62 -2.72 6.11
C ASN A 629 13.46 -1.70 5.32
N TYR A 630 12.89 -1.11 4.28
CA TYR A 630 13.52 -0.04 3.51
C TYR A 630 13.73 1.22 4.36
N ILE A 631 12.65 1.72 4.98
CA ILE A 631 12.70 2.99 5.75
C ILE A 631 13.59 2.88 6.99
N GLN A 632 13.70 1.69 7.60
CA GLN A 632 14.56 1.42 8.75
C GLN A 632 16.06 1.56 8.48
N ASN A 633 16.50 1.57 7.23
CA ASN A 633 17.91 1.70 6.87
C ASN A 633 18.40 3.15 6.84
N PHE A 634 17.49 4.13 6.86
CA PHE A 634 17.88 5.53 6.91
C PHE A 634 18.42 5.93 8.28
N GLU A 635 19.52 6.69 8.31
CA GLU A 635 20.10 7.26 9.53
C GLU A 635 19.19 8.34 10.13
N ALA A 636 18.53 9.14 9.27
CA ALA A 636 17.49 10.08 9.65
C ALA A 636 16.54 10.39 8.49
N ILE A 637 15.36 10.91 8.82
CA ILE A 637 14.37 11.37 7.85
C ILE A 637 14.08 12.85 8.11
N PHE A 638 14.15 13.66 7.06
CA PHE A 638 13.70 15.05 7.01
C PHE A 638 12.34 15.08 6.32
N CYS A 639 11.26 15.30 7.08
CA CYS A 639 9.90 15.43 6.57
C CYS A 639 9.56 16.91 6.39
N ILE A 640 9.50 17.38 5.13
CA ILE A 640 9.20 18.75 4.74
C ILE A 640 7.77 18.78 4.22
N MET A 641 6.80 19.03 5.12
CA MET A 641 5.38 18.71 4.88
C MET A 641 4.58 19.85 4.25
N ASP A 642 4.98 21.12 4.41
CA ASP A 642 4.12 22.27 4.05
C ASP A 642 2.69 22.12 4.62
N ASP A 643 1.66 22.05 3.73
CA ASP A 643 0.26 21.81 4.08
C ASP A 643 -0.17 20.36 3.83
N TYR A 644 0.77 19.43 3.54
CA TYR A 644 0.46 18.03 3.29
C TYR A 644 -0.01 17.32 4.56
N GLN A 645 -1.06 16.53 4.42
CA GLN A 645 -1.53 15.64 5.49
C GLN A 645 -1.12 14.21 5.16
N LEU A 646 -0.40 13.57 6.08
CA LEU A 646 -0.01 12.17 5.91
C LEU A 646 -1.24 11.28 5.75
N SER A 647 -1.22 10.39 4.77
CA SER A 647 -2.17 9.27 4.70
C SER A 647 -1.96 8.32 5.89
N SER A 648 -2.94 7.46 6.16
CA SER A 648 -2.86 6.56 7.32
C SER A 648 -1.64 5.62 7.25
N TRP A 649 -1.29 5.13 6.09
CA TRP A 649 -0.14 4.22 5.92
C TRP A 649 1.20 4.95 6.06
N GLU A 650 1.34 6.19 5.56
CA GLU A 650 2.55 7.02 5.74
C GLU A 650 2.76 7.33 7.22
N TYR A 651 1.67 7.66 7.90
CA TYR A 651 1.65 7.88 9.34
C TYR A 651 2.15 6.64 10.10
N ASP A 652 1.60 5.46 9.80
CA ASP A 652 1.97 4.20 10.43
C ASP A 652 3.43 3.82 10.11
N LEU A 653 3.88 4.05 8.87
CA LEU A 653 5.26 3.80 8.44
C LEU A 653 6.27 4.68 9.21
N LEU A 654 6.03 5.99 9.27
CA LEU A 654 6.89 6.94 9.97
C LEU A 654 6.87 6.72 11.50
N ASN A 655 5.69 6.40 12.04
CA ASN A 655 5.55 6.04 13.45
C ASN A 655 6.36 4.78 13.80
N GLY A 656 6.26 3.74 12.97
CA GLY A 656 7.04 2.51 13.12
C GLY A 656 8.55 2.75 13.00
N TYR A 657 8.98 3.65 12.10
CA TYR A 657 10.38 4.04 11.99
C TYR A 657 10.91 4.65 13.30
N LEU A 658 10.16 5.55 13.95
CA LEU A 658 10.54 6.13 15.22
C LEU A 658 10.55 5.08 16.35
N GLU A 659 9.56 4.19 16.39
CA GLU A 659 9.51 3.10 17.38
C GLU A 659 10.70 2.15 17.32
N ALA A 660 11.28 2.02 16.12
CA ALA A 660 12.48 1.21 15.91
C ALA A 660 13.80 1.93 16.18
N GLY A 661 13.77 3.16 16.67
CA GLY A 661 14.98 3.92 17.01
C GLY A 661 15.36 4.99 15.98
N GLY A 662 14.45 5.36 15.12
CA GLY A 662 14.68 6.34 14.06
C GLY A 662 14.91 7.77 14.57
N ARG A 663 15.46 8.61 13.70
CA ARG A 663 15.69 10.04 13.92
C ARG A 663 14.92 10.85 12.89
N MET A 664 14.19 11.89 13.32
CA MET A 664 13.33 12.63 12.39
C MET A 664 13.30 14.12 12.68
N TYR A 665 13.46 14.90 11.62
CA TYR A 665 13.11 16.31 11.59
C TYR A 665 11.77 16.46 10.85
N LEU A 666 10.82 17.17 11.41
CA LEU A 666 9.49 17.39 10.83
C LEU A 666 9.13 18.89 10.87
N GLU A 667 8.84 19.46 9.71
CA GLU A 667 8.35 20.83 9.56
C GLU A 667 7.08 20.87 8.72
N GLY A 668 6.29 21.93 8.90
CA GLY A 668 5.08 22.19 8.13
C GLY A 668 3.93 22.71 8.96
N ASN A 669 2.77 22.91 8.32
CA ASN A 669 1.54 23.31 8.99
C ASN A 669 0.88 22.11 9.68
N VAL A 670 1.61 21.53 10.64
CA VAL A 670 1.23 20.33 11.36
C VAL A 670 0.32 20.70 12.54
N ASN A 671 -0.76 19.94 12.71
CA ASN A 671 -1.60 20.06 13.91
C ASN A 671 -0.99 19.29 15.07
N TRP A 672 -0.01 19.90 15.76
CA TRP A 672 0.73 19.26 16.83
C TRP A 672 -0.19 18.88 18.00
N ASP A 673 -0.34 17.59 18.25
CA ASP A 673 -1.14 17.00 19.34
C ASP A 673 -0.27 16.00 20.12
N SER A 674 0.04 16.33 21.37
CA SER A 674 0.85 15.47 22.24
C SER A 674 0.16 14.15 22.61
N SER A 675 -1.14 14.03 22.39
CA SER A 675 -1.91 12.80 22.64
C SER A 675 -1.94 11.85 21.46
N ASP A 676 -1.49 12.29 20.31
CA ASP A 676 -1.40 11.49 19.10
C ASP A 676 -0.25 10.47 19.16
N ALA A 677 -0.39 9.31 18.51
CA ALA A 677 0.61 8.24 18.60
C ALA A 677 1.94 8.58 17.92
N PHE A 678 1.91 9.27 16.78
CA PHE A 678 3.10 9.68 16.03
C PHE A 678 3.53 11.11 16.41
N LEU A 679 2.62 12.10 16.32
CA LEU A 679 2.93 13.49 16.63
C LEU A 679 3.29 13.68 18.11
N GLY A 680 2.73 12.89 19.02
CA GLY A 680 3.10 12.87 20.43
C GLY A 680 4.56 12.50 20.69
N LYS A 681 5.21 11.79 19.73
CA LYS A 681 6.65 11.49 19.82
C LYS A 681 7.56 12.73 19.66
N PHE A 682 7.01 13.83 19.17
CA PHE A 682 7.72 15.10 19.10
C PHE A 682 7.66 15.89 20.41
N GLY A 683 6.76 15.53 21.32
CA GLY A 683 6.68 16.10 22.64
C GLY A 683 6.28 17.57 22.66
N VAL A 684 5.40 18.00 21.77
CA VAL A 684 4.95 19.39 21.64
C VAL A 684 3.45 19.51 21.47
N GLU A 685 2.94 20.68 21.84
CA GLU A 685 1.61 21.20 21.50
C GLU A 685 1.76 22.57 20.82
N ALA A 686 0.87 22.88 19.91
CA ALA A 686 0.81 24.20 19.27
C ALA A 686 -0.64 24.71 19.29
N PRO A 687 -1.03 25.50 20.32
CA PRO A 687 -2.36 26.05 20.43
C PRO A 687 -2.73 26.92 19.22
N LEU A 688 -3.96 26.77 18.72
CA LEU A 688 -4.47 27.48 17.52
C LEU A 688 -4.42 29.01 17.66
N ASP A 689 -4.49 29.53 18.88
CA ASP A 689 -4.54 30.98 19.16
C ASP A 689 -3.14 31.62 19.24
N ASN A 690 -2.05 30.85 19.22
CA ASN A 690 -0.67 31.35 19.38
C ASN A 690 0.04 31.48 18.03
N VAL A 691 -0.49 32.35 17.17
CA VAL A 691 0.11 32.64 15.85
C VAL A 691 1.16 33.75 16.00
N ILE A 692 2.34 33.54 15.39
CA ILE A 692 3.49 34.47 15.47
C ILE A 692 4.05 34.76 14.08
N THR A 693 4.80 35.87 13.98
CA THR A 693 5.65 36.18 12.83
C THR A 693 7.08 35.74 13.14
N ILE A 694 7.81 35.23 12.19
CA ILE A 694 9.23 34.88 12.30
C ILE A 694 10.02 35.84 11.40
N GLU A 695 10.90 36.66 11.98
CA GLU A 695 11.84 37.55 11.26
C GLU A 695 13.23 36.92 11.19
N GLY A 696 13.57 36.06 12.13
CA GLY A 696 14.82 35.31 12.19
C GLY A 696 14.75 34.10 13.11
N ILE A 697 15.71 33.22 13.00
CA ILE A 697 15.87 32.00 13.81
C ILE A 697 17.12 32.14 14.65
N LYS A 698 17.05 31.68 15.91
CA LYS A 698 18.14 31.71 16.88
C LYS A 698 18.38 30.34 17.50
N TYR A 699 19.64 29.93 17.55
CA TYR A 699 20.14 28.79 18.30
C TYR A 699 21.40 29.18 19.06
N SER A 700 21.36 29.19 20.37
CA SER A 700 22.49 29.66 21.21
C SER A 700 22.97 31.07 20.85
N GLN A 701 24.14 31.19 20.20
CA GLN A 701 24.68 32.47 19.72
C GLN A 701 24.63 32.63 18.18
N GLN A 702 24.12 31.63 17.48
CA GLN A 702 23.95 31.62 16.05
C GLN A 702 22.57 32.17 15.66
N ASN A 703 22.47 32.83 14.53
CA ASN A 703 21.28 33.48 14.02
C ASN A 703 21.20 33.37 12.52
N TRP A 704 19.97 33.17 12.01
CA TRP A 704 19.65 33.12 10.59
C TRP A 704 18.51 34.07 10.28
N ASP A 705 18.63 34.75 9.15
CA ASP A 705 17.57 35.63 8.65
C ASP A 705 16.46 34.80 7.99
N TYR A 706 15.21 35.27 8.10
CA TYR A 706 14.04 34.56 7.65
C TYR A 706 13.13 35.40 6.76
N ALA A 707 12.68 34.88 5.64
CA ALA A 707 11.97 35.64 4.59
C ALA A 707 10.45 35.76 4.83
N ALA A 708 9.92 35.32 5.96
CA ALA A 708 8.50 35.20 6.19
C ALA A 708 7.68 36.48 6.03
N GLN A 709 6.57 36.37 5.32
CA GLN A 709 5.63 37.50 5.07
C GLN A 709 4.21 37.21 5.63
N ALA A 710 3.98 36.11 6.32
CA ALA A 710 2.66 35.71 6.83
C ALA A 710 2.70 35.37 8.33
N ASN A 711 1.64 35.72 9.05
CA ASN A 711 1.46 35.50 10.48
C ASN A 711 0.87 34.12 10.80
N ASP A 712 1.44 33.05 10.19
CA ASP A 712 0.82 31.72 10.25
C ASP A 712 1.65 30.68 11.01
N TYR A 713 2.78 31.11 11.64
CA TYR A 713 3.62 30.20 12.42
C TYR A 713 3.14 30.09 13.86
N ARG A 714 3.31 28.91 14.45
CA ARG A 714 2.82 28.63 15.81
C ARG A 714 3.94 28.50 16.81
N VAL A 715 3.70 28.96 18.03
CA VAL A 715 4.58 28.71 19.16
C VAL A 715 4.48 27.23 19.53
N LEU A 716 5.61 26.54 19.60
CA LEU A 716 5.70 25.15 20.05
C LEU A 716 5.89 25.10 21.58
N ILE A 717 4.99 24.44 22.27
CA ILE A 717 5.03 24.28 23.74
C ILE A 717 5.50 22.87 24.06
N PRO A 718 6.69 22.69 24.70
CA PRO A 718 7.15 21.37 25.11
C PRO A 718 6.20 20.72 26.13
N VAL A 719 5.89 19.43 25.93
CA VAL A 719 5.03 18.64 26.80
C VAL A 719 5.75 17.38 27.26
N GLY A 720 5.85 17.18 28.56
CA GLY A 720 6.59 16.07 29.17
C GLY A 720 7.93 16.47 29.77
N ASN A 721 8.78 15.49 30.07
CA ASN A 721 10.04 15.74 30.80
C ASN A 721 11.29 15.79 29.90
N ASN A 722 11.22 15.18 28.68
CA ASN A 722 12.37 15.07 27.78
C ASN A 722 12.46 16.20 26.75
N PRO A 723 11.34 16.78 26.26
CA PRO A 723 11.40 17.78 25.21
C PRO A 723 12.14 19.06 25.65
N GLN A 724 13.02 19.58 24.80
CA GLN A 724 13.83 20.76 25.00
C GLN A 724 13.67 21.73 23.83
N ILE A 725 13.50 23.02 24.11
CA ILE A 725 13.47 24.04 23.07
C ILE A 725 14.89 24.21 22.54
N VAL A 726 15.05 24.07 21.22
CA VAL A 726 16.35 24.21 20.54
C VAL A 726 16.38 25.45 19.63
N PHE A 727 15.24 25.82 19.01
CA PHE A 727 15.17 27.00 18.17
C PHE A 727 14.15 28.02 18.71
N TRP A 728 14.53 29.29 18.60
CA TRP A 728 13.77 30.45 19.03
C TRP A 728 13.60 31.43 17.89
N THR A 729 12.59 32.29 17.92
CA THR A 729 12.53 33.47 17.07
C THR A 729 13.65 34.45 17.41
N ASN A 730 14.09 35.21 16.41
CA ASN A 730 15.00 36.32 16.57
C ASN A 730 14.35 37.60 15.99
N ASN A 731 13.25 38.03 16.60
CA ASN A 731 12.45 39.17 16.14
C ASN A 731 12.98 40.47 16.80
N VAL A 732 13.09 41.54 16.01
CA VAL A 732 13.74 42.80 16.44
C VAL A 732 12.98 43.53 17.55
N MET A 733 11.66 43.34 17.65
CA MET A 733 10.79 44.16 18.52
C MET A 733 9.94 43.32 19.49
N GLU A 734 10.06 42.00 19.47
CA GLU A 734 9.24 41.05 20.26
C GLU A 734 10.07 40.12 21.15
N ALA A 735 9.40 39.44 22.05
CA ALA A 735 10.05 38.38 22.85
C ALA A 735 10.41 37.18 22.00
N ASP A 736 11.44 36.43 22.40
CA ASP A 736 11.82 35.18 21.74
C ASP A 736 10.74 34.11 21.99
N TYR A 737 10.18 33.54 20.92
CA TYR A 737 9.19 32.44 20.99
C TYR A 737 9.83 31.13 20.57
N SER A 738 9.38 30.02 21.16
CA SER A 738 9.80 28.68 20.80
C SER A 738 9.24 28.27 19.43
N ILE A 739 10.12 27.95 18.48
CA ILE A 739 9.79 27.57 17.12
C ILE A 739 10.42 26.23 16.70
N GLY A 740 11.24 25.63 17.55
CA GLY A 740 11.80 24.32 17.35
C GLY A 740 12.05 23.58 18.67
N VAL A 741 11.57 22.35 18.77
CA VAL A 741 11.67 21.53 19.98
C VAL A 741 12.25 20.17 19.63
N ARG A 742 13.29 19.75 20.35
CA ARG A 742 13.90 18.42 20.31
C ARG A 742 13.29 17.55 21.39
N ASN A 743 12.91 16.33 21.05
CA ASN A 743 12.55 15.29 21.99
C ASN A 743 13.48 14.08 21.80
N ASP A 744 14.39 13.88 22.73
CA ASP A 744 15.35 12.78 22.72
C ASP A 744 15.01 11.80 23.83
N THR A 745 14.73 10.58 23.46
CA THR A 745 14.38 9.49 24.35
C THR A 745 15.44 8.38 24.25
N ASP A 746 15.34 7.35 25.10
CA ASP A 746 16.21 6.18 24.99
C ASP A 746 15.96 5.38 23.68
N THR A 747 14.85 5.64 22.98
CA THR A 747 14.45 4.90 21.78
C THR A 747 14.63 5.72 20.50
N TYR A 748 14.14 6.96 20.43
CA TYR A 748 14.13 7.79 19.22
C TYR A 748 14.54 9.23 19.53
N CYS A 749 14.94 9.97 18.48
CA CYS A 749 15.19 11.40 18.56
C CYS A 749 14.40 12.14 17.48
N THR A 750 13.61 13.16 17.88
CA THR A 750 12.78 13.95 16.98
C THR A 750 13.03 15.44 17.16
N ILE A 751 12.84 16.21 16.10
CA ILE A 751 12.79 17.68 16.13
C ILE A 751 11.50 18.13 15.44
N ALA A 752 10.63 18.80 16.21
CA ALA A 752 9.47 19.53 15.68
C ALA A 752 9.90 20.94 15.28
N SER A 753 9.51 21.39 14.10
CA SER A 753 9.76 22.76 13.63
C SER A 753 8.47 23.41 13.18
N SER A 754 8.23 24.66 13.65
CA SER A 754 7.17 25.51 13.10
C SER A 754 7.67 26.49 12.04
N PHE A 755 8.97 26.59 11.83
CA PHE A 755 9.55 27.33 10.71
C PHE A 755 9.87 26.40 9.54
N HIS A 756 9.92 26.94 8.34
CA HIS A 756 10.21 26.20 7.11
C HIS A 756 11.64 26.48 6.65
N LEU A 757 12.42 25.44 6.42
CA LEU A 757 13.82 25.58 5.96
C LEU A 757 13.94 26.36 4.64
N ARG A 758 12.97 26.22 3.74
CA ARG A 758 12.97 26.95 2.45
C ARG A 758 12.89 28.47 2.59
N GLU A 759 12.36 28.99 3.69
CA GLU A 759 12.19 30.42 3.94
C GLU A 759 13.43 31.05 4.62
N VAL A 760 14.40 30.22 5.03
CA VAL A 760 15.67 30.71 5.58
C VAL A 760 16.47 31.39 4.47
N MET A 761 16.86 32.63 4.71
CA MET A 761 17.64 33.43 3.75
C MET A 761 19.12 33.14 3.90
N ASP A 762 19.80 32.98 2.78
CA ASP A 762 21.24 32.77 2.71
C ASP A 762 21.91 33.98 2.04
N ASP A 763 23.08 34.36 2.53
CA ASP A 763 23.91 35.41 1.94
C ASP A 763 23.26 36.81 1.78
N ILE A 764 22.64 37.37 2.80
CA ILE A 764 22.26 38.77 2.82
C ILE A 764 23.54 39.62 2.96
N PRO A 765 23.90 40.45 1.97
CA PRO A 765 25.12 41.26 2.06
C PRO A 765 25.09 42.19 3.29
N ASN A 766 26.07 42.03 4.17
CA ASN A 766 26.25 42.73 5.44
C ASN A 766 25.30 42.29 6.58
N SER A 767 24.57 41.18 6.50
CA SER A 767 23.94 40.57 7.64
C SER A 767 24.98 39.76 8.45
N PRO A 768 24.95 39.82 9.78
CA PRO A 768 25.80 38.98 10.62
C PRO A 768 25.18 37.54 10.80
N SER A 769 24.27 37.12 9.93
CA SER A 769 23.62 35.83 10.01
C SER A 769 24.57 34.66 9.62
N ASP A 770 24.41 33.56 10.27
CA ASP A 770 25.11 32.29 9.98
C ASP A 770 24.57 31.69 8.65
N SER A 771 25.36 30.87 8.00
CA SER A 771 24.98 30.29 6.69
C SER A 771 23.93 29.16 6.84
N PHE A 772 23.17 28.92 5.77
CA PHE A 772 22.19 27.83 5.72
C PHE A 772 22.80 26.42 5.99
N PRO A 773 23.98 26.05 5.45
CA PRO A 773 24.65 24.80 5.82
C PRO A 773 24.96 24.67 7.32
N GLU A 774 25.26 25.77 8.01
CA GLU A 774 25.49 25.75 9.46
C GLU A 774 24.18 25.48 10.23
N LEU A 775 23.03 25.96 9.77
CA LEU A 775 21.71 25.60 10.34
C LEU A 775 21.44 24.09 10.19
N ILE A 776 21.68 23.55 9.01
CA ILE A 776 21.54 22.10 8.76
C ILE A 776 22.51 21.32 9.65
N ALA A 777 23.74 21.77 9.84
CA ALA A 777 24.69 21.15 10.74
C ALA A 777 24.19 21.12 12.19
N VAL A 778 23.54 22.19 12.64
CA VAL A 778 22.92 22.24 13.98
C VAL A 778 21.80 21.22 14.08
N ILE A 779 20.88 21.15 13.08
CA ILE A 779 19.77 20.17 13.08
C ILE A 779 20.31 18.73 13.13
N LEU A 780 21.31 18.41 12.33
CA LEU A 780 21.95 17.09 12.30
C LEU A 780 22.58 16.73 13.64
N ASN A 781 23.29 17.68 14.28
CA ASN A 781 23.88 17.47 15.61
C ASN A 781 22.80 17.25 16.67
N GLU A 782 21.70 18.02 16.63
CA GLU A 782 20.57 17.86 17.56
C GLU A 782 19.82 16.54 17.35
N LEU A 783 19.85 15.97 16.14
CA LEU A 783 19.38 14.61 15.87
C LEU A 783 20.39 13.54 16.33
N GLY A 784 21.56 13.91 16.87
CA GLY A 784 22.59 12.99 17.34
C GLY A 784 23.44 12.40 16.20
N LEU A 785 23.49 13.06 15.05
CA LEU A 785 24.36 12.68 13.93
C LEU A 785 25.67 13.47 14.02
N SER A 786 26.82 12.76 14.01
CA SER A 786 28.13 13.40 14.11
C SER A 786 28.48 14.14 12.82
N VAL A 787 28.45 15.46 12.84
CA VAL A 787 28.86 16.32 11.73
C VAL A 787 30.40 16.37 11.70
N SER A 788 31.01 16.11 10.53
CA SER A 788 32.44 16.25 10.34
C SER A 788 32.81 17.74 10.34
N SER A 789 33.22 18.27 11.48
CA SER A 789 33.79 19.64 11.57
C SER A 789 35.15 19.70 10.90
N THR A 790 35.24 19.52 9.60
CA THR A 790 36.45 19.78 8.81
C THR A 790 36.24 20.94 7.86
N ILE A 791 36.08 22.14 8.43
CA ILE A 791 36.60 23.32 7.74
C ILE A 791 38.11 23.36 8.06
N ASN A 792 38.86 22.50 7.38
CA ASN A 792 40.29 22.64 7.26
C ASN A 792 40.64 22.43 5.79
N ASP A 793 41.34 23.42 5.22
CA ASP A 793 41.94 23.50 3.91
C ASP A 793 42.55 22.17 3.45
N VAL A 794 41.73 21.35 2.80
CA VAL A 794 42.23 20.33 1.85
C VAL A 794 41.73 20.75 0.49
N GLN A 795 42.63 21.07 -0.42
CA GLN A 795 42.36 21.29 -1.82
C GLN A 795 41.37 20.26 -2.32
N ALA A 796 40.12 20.70 -2.53
CA ALA A 796 39.09 19.85 -3.09
C ALA A 796 39.53 19.28 -4.43
N PRO A 797 39.28 18.01 -4.77
CA PRO A 797 39.45 17.53 -6.12
C PRO A 797 38.63 18.42 -7.05
N GLU A 798 39.19 18.78 -8.21
CA GLU A 798 38.53 19.68 -9.20
C GLU A 798 37.12 19.14 -9.44
N ALA A 799 36.14 19.93 -8.98
CA ALA A 799 34.74 19.56 -9.04
C ALA A 799 34.29 19.46 -10.50
N VAL A 800 33.88 18.28 -10.90
CA VAL A 800 33.43 18.01 -12.28
C VAL A 800 32.05 18.67 -12.47
N PRO A 801 31.88 19.46 -13.54
CA PRO A 801 30.59 20.10 -13.82
C PRO A 801 29.49 19.06 -14.03
N THR A 802 28.30 19.30 -13.45
CA THR A 802 27.12 18.45 -13.65
C THR A 802 25.92 19.27 -14.13
N LEU A 803 25.08 18.69 -15.02
CA LEU A 803 23.86 19.30 -15.53
C LEU A 803 22.67 18.55 -14.99
N SER A 804 21.79 19.23 -14.28
CA SER A 804 20.54 18.71 -13.74
C SER A 804 19.34 19.36 -14.43
N VAL A 805 18.27 18.60 -14.67
CA VAL A 805 17.06 19.05 -15.37
C VAL A 805 15.85 18.40 -14.75
N TRP A 806 14.89 19.19 -14.25
CA TRP A 806 13.70 18.69 -13.56
C TRP A 806 12.51 19.67 -13.66
N PRO A 807 11.26 19.21 -13.46
CA PRO A 807 10.85 17.81 -13.43
C PRO A 807 11.02 17.13 -14.79
N ASN A 808 11.18 15.82 -14.79
CA ASN A 808 11.27 15.02 -16.01
C ASN A 808 10.53 13.68 -15.81
N PRO A 809 9.37 13.46 -16.43
CA PRO A 809 8.66 14.31 -17.40
C PRO A 809 8.09 15.61 -16.84
N SER A 810 7.81 16.61 -17.72
CA SER A 810 7.25 17.89 -17.33
C SER A 810 6.04 18.29 -18.16
N ARG A 811 4.99 18.79 -17.51
CA ARG A 811 3.81 19.42 -18.14
C ARG A 811 3.91 20.95 -18.26
N GLY A 812 4.97 21.55 -17.72
CA GLY A 812 5.06 23.01 -17.64
C GLY A 812 6.50 23.54 -17.60
N LEU A 813 6.82 24.19 -16.50
CA LEU A 813 8.13 24.80 -16.27
C LEU A 813 9.18 23.73 -15.96
N ILE A 814 10.32 23.82 -16.63
CA ILE A 814 11.46 22.90 -16.46
C ILE A 814 12.62 23.70 -15.93
N SER A 815 13.10 23.35 -14.77
CA SER A 815 14.31 23.95 -14.18
C SER A 815 15.56 23.24 -14.70
N ILE A 816 16.57 24.04 -15.01
CA ILE A 816 17.86 23.58 -15.55
C ILE A 816 18.94 24.19 -14.69
N HIS A 817 19.76 23.38 -14.05
CA HIS A 817 20.84 23.80 -13.16
C HIS A 817 22.16 23.17 -13.56
N ILE A 818 23.23 23.96 -13.50
CA ILE A 818 24.61 23.46 -13.65
C ILE A 818 25.35 23.70 -12.36
N GLN A 819 25.76 22.60 -11.75
CA GLN A 819 26.62 22.60 -10.58
C GLN A 819 28.10 22.66 -11.03
N ASN A 820 28.93 23.46 -10.36
CA ASN A 820 30.35 23.63 -10.63
C ASN A 820 30.64 24.04 -12.10
N PRO A 821 30.01 25.12 -12.65
CA PRO A 821 30.15 25.45 -14.05
C PRO A 821 31.56 26.00 -14.35
N GLN A 822 32.18 25.41 -15.37
CA GLN A 822 33.37 25.99 -15.96
C GLN A 822 32.97 27.08 -17.01
N LYS A 823 33.93 27.89 -17.44
CA LYS A 823 33.67 29.00 -18.36
C LYS A 823 32.97 28.63 -19.67
N ALA A 824 33.05 27.36 -20.08
CA ALA A 824 32.40 26.84 -21.28
C ALA A 824 30.91 26.45 -21.07
N GLU A 825 30.41 26.52 -19.85
CA GLU A 825 29.09 26.01 -19.46
C GLU A 825 28.14 27.13 -19.01
N SER A 826 28.44 28.36 -19.37
CA SER A 826 27.61 29.56 -19.08
C SER A 826 26.36 29.65 -19.96
N SER A 827 26.06 28.68 -20.83
CA SER A 827 24.90 28.68 -21.70
C SER A 827 24.33 27.28 -21.87
N VAL A 828 23.02 27.19 -21.88
CA VAL A 828 22.28 25.96 -22.12
C VAL A 828 21.56 26.07 -23.45
N ARG A 829 21.64 25.02 -24.27
CA ARG A 829 20.98 24.93 -25.57
C ARG A 829 20.00 23.79 -25.58
N ILE A 830 18.78 24.06 -26.02
CA ILE A 830 17.68 23.08 -26.07
C ILE A 830 17.43 22.65 -27.51
N PHE A 831 17.38 21.34 -27.73
CA PHE A 831 17.23 20.76 -29.07
C PHE A 831 16.04 19.77 -29.05
N ASN A 832 15.37 19.65 -30.19
CA ASN A 832 14.45 18.52 -30.40
C ASN A 832 15.25 17.26 -30.81
N ILE A 833 14.56 16.10 -30.89
CA ILE A 833 15.17 14.82 -31.25
C ILE A 833 15.78 14.78 -32.66
N LYS A 834 15.40 15.75 -33.56
CA LYS A 834 15.99 15.90 -34.89
C LYS A 834 17.28 16.75 -34.87
N GLY A 835 17.73 17.18 -33.69
CA GLY A 835 18.93 18.00 -33.51
C GLY A 835 18.73 19.47 -33.87
N GLN A 836 17.52 19.96 -34.09
CA GLN A 836 17.22 21.34 -34.34
C GLN A 836 17.23 22.14 -33.05
N LYS A 837 18.01 23.19 -32.96
CA LYS A 837 18.09 24.08 -31.83
C LYS A 837 16.79 24.90 -31.70
N LEU A 838 16.18 24.87 -30.53
CA LEU A 838 14.93 25.53 -30.19
C LEU A 838 15.14 26.79 -29.37
N MET A 839 16.10 26.76 -28.44
CA MET A 839 16.33 27.85 -27.48
C MET A 839 17.78 27.88 -26.99
N ASP A 840 18.27 29.07 -26.68
CA ASP A 840 19.47 29.31 -25.88
C ASP A 840 19.07 30.03 -24.59
N LEU A 841 19.61 29.56 -23.46
CA LEU A 841 19.44 30.15 -22.13
C LEU A 841 20.82 30.49 -21.57
N GLU A 842 21.02 31.71 -21.06
CA GLU A 842 22.26 32.10 -20.40
C GLU A 842 22.16 31.82 -18.90
N LEU A 843 23.17 31.12 -18.39
CA LEU A 843 23.37 30.85 -16.98
C LEU A 843 24.42 31.82 -16.41
N SER A 844 24.21 32.27 -15.21
CA SER A 844 25.17 33.17 -14.56
C SER A 844 25.17 32.97 -13.04
N ALA A 845 26.22 33.38 -12.37
CA ALA A 845 26.28 33.39 -10.91
C ALA A 845 25.13 34.19 -10.26
N LYS A 846 24.58 35.19 -10.97
CA LYS A 846 23.47 36.00 -10.47
C LYS A 846 22.16 35.23 -10.30
N ASN A 847 21.96 34.14 -11.03
CA ASN A 847 20.80 33.26 -10.95
C ASN A 847 21.18 31.87 -10.43
N GLY A 848 22.32 31.76 -9.71
CA GLY A 848 22.78 30.45 -9.15
C GLY A 848 23.04 29.41 -10.22
N TYR A 849 23.39 29.79 -11.46
CA TYR A 849 23.51 28.91 -12.62
C TYR A 849 22.25 28.05 -12.87
N THR A 850 21.08 28.62 -12.52
CA THR A 850 19.76 27.99 -12.72
C THR A 850 18.94 28.83 -13.70
N GLN A 851 18.24 28.18 -14.61
CA GLN A 851 17.31 28.80 -15.56
C GLN A 851 16.11 27.90 -15.78
N SER A 852 14.98 28.51 -16.15
CA SER A 852 13.76 27.77 -16.41
C SER A 852 13.37 27.80 -17.88
N TRP A 853 12.91 26.66 -18.40
CA TRP A 853 12.32 26.55 -19.74
C TRP A 853 10.83 26.20 -19.64
N ASN A 854 9.98 26.98 -20.27
CA ASN A 854 8.51 26.80 -20.24
C ASN A 854 7.96 26.02 -21.42
N GLY A 855 8.76 25.16 -22.05
CA GLY A 855 8.33 24.35 -23.18
C GLY A 855 8.04 25.14 -24.47
N ARG A 856 8.61 26.34 -24.64
CA ARG A 856 8.46 27.18 -25.87
C ARG A 856 9.81 27.37 -26.56
N ASP A 857 9.76 27.54 -27.89
CA ASP A 857 10.97 27.91 -28.69
C ASP A 857 11.31 29.38 -28.52
N ALA A 858 12.43 29.81 -29.14
CA ALA A 858 12.91 31.19 -29.10
C ALA A 858 11.92 32.24 -29.69
N ASN A 859 10.92 31.80 -30.48
CA ASN A 859 9.87 32.63 -31.06
C ASN A 859 8.60 32.62 -30.16
N GLY A 860 8.63 31.98 -28.99
CA GLY A 860 7.49 31.86 -28.10
C GLY A 860 6.44 30.85 -28.52
N LYS A 861 6.66 30.06 -29.57
CA LYS A 861 5.77 28.98 -30.01
C LYS A 861 5.93 27.79 -29.11
N ALA A 862 4.79 27.21 -28.65
CA ALA A 862 4.79 26.02 -27.82
C ALA A 862 5.40 24.82 -28.59
N CYS A 863 6.35 24.16 -27.95
CA CYS A 863 6.96 22.92 -28.45
C CYS A 863 5.98 21.76 -28.30
N PRO A 864 5.88 20.83 -29.26
CA PRO A 864 5.04 19.62 -29.13
C PRO A 864 5.43 18.76 -27.90
N ALA A 865 4.51 17.92 -27.43
CA ALA A 865 4.88 16.85 -26.52
C ALA A 865 5.95 15.96 -27.17
N GLY A 866 6.94 15.52 -26.40
CA GLY A 866 8.04 14.70 -26.91
C GLY A 866 9.35 14.91 -26.16
N VAL A 867 10.39 14.21 -26.58
CA VAL A 867 11.71 14.24 -25.97
C VAL A 867 12.56 15.40 -26.52
N TYR A 868 13.22 16.09 -25.61
CA TYR A 868 14.14 17.20 -25.90
C TYR A 868 15.52 16.92 -25.29
N ILE A 869 16.56 17.48 -25.87
CA ILE A 869 17.93 17.33 -25.41
C ILE A 869 18.43 18.69 -24.94
N ILE A 870 18.84 18.77 -23.70
CA ILE A 870 19.42 19.94 -23.08
C ILE A 870 20.93 19.74 -23.02
N LYS A 871 21.72 20.73 -23.55
CA LYS A 871 23.17 20.64 -23.61
C LYS A 871 23.82 21.90 -23.09
N SER A 872 24.93 21.73 -22.37
CA SER A 872 25.84 22.79 -21.95
C SER A 872 27.28 22.29 -21.98
N GLY A 873 28.14 22.86 -22.81
CA GLY A 873 29.48 22.31 -23.05
C GLY A 873 29.42 20.86 -23.50
N ASN A 874 30.11 20.00 -22.76
CA ASN A 874 30.07 18.53 -22.96
C ASN A 874 28.95 17.80 -22.21
N LEU A 875 28.21 18.53 -21.39
CA LEU A 875 27.10 17.96 -20.61
C LEU A 875 25.83 17.87 -21.43
N GLN A 876 25.07 16.80 -21.25
CA GLN A 876 23.75 16.67 -21.86
C GLN A 876 22.77 15.88 -20.98
N ARG A 877 21.49 16.26 -21.05
CA ARG A 877 20.36 15.55 -20.42
C ARG A 877 19.18 15.47 -21.39
N LYS A 878 18.42 14.39 -21.29
CA LYS A 878 17.13 14.24 -21.96
C LYS A 878 16.02 14.67 -21.04
N ILE A 879 15.01 15.33 -21.58
CA ILE A 879 13.78 15.68 -20.88
C ILE A 879 12.58 15.36 -21.77
N THR A 880 11.52 14.88 -21.16
CA THR A 880 10.24 14.61 -21.80
C THR A 880 9.26 15.72 -21.45
N LEU A 881 8.76 16.42 -22.47
CA LEU A 881 7.69 17.39 -22.33
C LEU A 881 6.37 16.67 -22.62
N VAL A 882 5.46 16.61 -21.66
CA VAL A 882 4.10 16.08 -21.78
C VAL A 882 3.11 17.26 -21.75
N ARG A 883 1.95 17.13 -22.35
CA ARG A 883 0.93 18.17 -22.40
C ARG A 883 -0.38 17.63 -21.85
#